data_360b790a8b3de82fe59d0f08a3982c06
#
_entry.id   360b790a8b3de82fe59d0f08a3982c06
#
_cell.length_a   1.000
_cell.length_b   1.000
_cell.length_c   1.000
_cell.angle_alpha   90.00
_cell.angle_beta   90.00
_cell.angle_gamma   90.00
#
_symmetry.space_group_name_H-M   'P 1'
#
loop_
_entity.id
_entity.type
_entity.pdbx_description
1 polymer ?
#
loop_
_entity_poly.entity_id
_entity_poly.type
_entity_poly.pdbx_seq_one_letter_code
_entity_poly.pdbx_strand_id
1 'polypeptide(L)'
;MLTNMRKEYAELRREDETSPGRVFWITGLSGAGKTTLGRELSNRLRAAGRQITFLDGDDLRAVIAEELGHSAGDRRRSAMRNARLCQLLARQGGDVVCATISLFHEVQRWNRENIPGYREIYLRVPLDELRRRDSKGIYARVQRGDARDVVGIDLAAEAPEAPDLILDNYGALDVAAAVDRILALCASPDGAGARHSAALVAFKTKAESLDALAPLLRNGCVLPQVRFSVVDWHSDNAEVLARVIAAPWGSDRVIVRSSSRGEDGSAGRSQAGKYDSVLGVTGSAAIAQAIDQVIDSFANDGSDEDQIFVQPMLDRVAMAGVVFSRSPSGGPYFIINYDDRSGLTDRVTAGAGDNLKTFLCLKSRPGACPPSLASVIDLVRELETLLSCDAIDVEFAVGDDGRLYLLQVRPLAIEWQEPSTNDEKVETALANVARKVELLSRPHPYLHGSRAIFGVMPDWNPAEIIGVRPWPLSLSLYRELITDAIWAYQRDNYGYQNLRSFPLMVSFHGLPYIDVRVSFNSFVPRGVPDDLAGRLVNYYIDRLLSEPHLHDKVEFEIIFSCYTLDLPERMSRIAEHGFSPQDLAELSGALRRLTNRIIHGETALWRRDRGKIDLLAQRLPTVRNAEIDKISRIYWLIEDCKRYGTLPFAGLARAGFIAVQLLQSFVEVGVLNAEEGATFMASVDTVGSRIGQDFAQLSKADFLVRYGHLRPGTYDILSPRYDEAPDLYFDWSNARPASSAPARFALSIEQLRRIEQLLKEHELDIDVLSLIEFIKAGIEGREYAKFVFTRSLSDALSLIKQLGEEHGLSVEDCAFLNYDAIRTLYSESGSVREVLVESVARGRECHALTRNLVLPPIIASPDEVFAFHLPPSQPNFITRKNVTAPVASVGDPPESFAGRILFVPSADPGFDWIFTRGISGFVTQFGGANSHMAIRASELGIPAVIGAGEAMYQRWRGAKKLCLDCTSQRVLVIA
;
A
#
# COMPACT_ATOMS: atom_id res chain seq x y z
N MET A 1 49.27 -0.42 -2.24
CA MET A 1 48.49 0.14 -1.10
C MET A 1 47.81 1.45 -1.47
N LEU A 2 48.47 2.46 -1.97
CA LEU A 2 47.87 3.75 -2.38
C LEU A 2 46.85 3.66 -3.52
N THR A 3 46.99 2.70 -4.44
CA THR A 3 46.09 2.49 -5.55
C THR A 3 44.79 1.80 -5.13
N ASN A 4 44.81 0.93 -4.12
CA ASN A 4 43.63 0.31 -3.54
C ASN A 4 42.84 1.30 -2.66
N MET A 5 43.53 2.11 -1.86
CA MET A 5 42.87 3.18 -1.08
C MET A 5 42.17 4.21 -1.96
N ARG A 6 42.69 4.52 -3.17
CA ARG A 6 42.00 5.40 -4.13
C ARG A 6 40.76 4.75 -4.73
N LYS A 7 40.76 3.43 -4.91
CA LYS A 7 39.55 2.72 -5.34
C LYS A 7 38.49 2.64 -4.25
N GLU A 8 38.89 2.29 -3.01
CA GLU A 8 37.96 2.30 -1.85
C GLU A 8 37.42 3.70 -1.56
N TYR A 9 38.25 4.76 -1.67
CA TYR A 9 37.76 6.14 -1.54
C TYR A 9 36.87 6.60 -2.70
N ALA A 10 37.00 6.01 -3.88
CA ALA A 10 36.10 6.25 -5.02
C ALA A 10 34.80 5.47 -4.90
N GLU A 11 34.81 4.31 -4.24
CA GLU A 11 33.62 3.51 -3.95
C GLU A 11 32.81 4.08 -2.77
N LEU A 12 33.46 4.58 -1.71
CA LEU A 12 32.81 5.30 -0.60
C LEU A 12 32.15 6.63 -1.02
N ARG A 13 32.59 7.24 -2.12
CA ARG A 13 31.94 8.44 -2.69
C ARG A 13 30.68 8.15 -3.50
N ARG A 14 30.33 6.90 -3.76
CA ARG A 14 29.11 6.52 -4.50
C ARG A 14 27.89 6.29 -3.63
N GLU A 15 28.02 6.38 -2.30
CA GLU A 15 26.93 6.10 -1.36
C GLU A 15 26.19 7.35 -0.83
N ASP A 16 26.64 8.59 -1.18
CA ASP A 16 25.97 9.85 -0.82
C ASP A 16 25.48 10.60 -2.09
N GLU A 17 24.66 9.98 -2.93
CA GLU A 17 23.94 10.68 -3.99
C GLU A 17 22.66 11.33 -3.43
N THR A 18 22.83 12.48 -2.78
CA THR A 18 21.74 13.48 -2.68
C THR A 18 21.36 13.91 -4.09
N SER A 19 20.08 14.01 -4.41
CA SER A 19 19.60 14.51 -5.72
C SER A 19 20.32 15.82 -6.05
N PRO A 20 20.92 15.96 -7.25
CA PRO A 20 21.69 17.16 -7.58
C PRO A 20 20.82 18.42 -7.49
N GLY A 21 21.37 19.49 -6.89
CA GLY A 21 20.72 20.78 -6.83
C GLY A 21 20.59 21.43 -8.23
N ARG A 22 19.70 22.42 -8.35
CA ARG A 22 19.49 23.16 -9.58
C ARG A 22 20.44 24.34 -9.69
N VAL A 23 20.80 24.74 -10.91
CA VAL A 23 21.61 25.94 -11.18
C VAL A 23 20.80 26.95 -11.99
N PHE A 24 20.51 28.10 -11.39
CA PHE A 24 19.91 29.24 -12.06
C PHE A 24 21.01 30.18 -12.53
N TRP A 25 21.33 30.15 -13.82
CA TRP A 25 22.39 30.94 -14.45
C TRP A 25 21.81 32.20 -15.05
N ILE A 26 21.91 33.31 -14.31
CA ILE A 26 21.39 34.61 -14.73
C ILE A 26 22.50 35.37 -15.43
N THR A 27 22.35 35.55 -16.74
CA THR A 27 23.35 36.23 -17.61
C THR A 27 22.78 37.47 -18.29
N GLY A 28 23.63 38.35 -18.74
CA GLY A 28 23.32 39.61 -19.40
C GLY A 28 24.45 40.63 -19.25
N LEU A 29 24.37 41.74 -19.98
CA LEU A 29 25.40 42.80 -19.98
C LEU A 29 25.54 43.48 -18.60
N SER A 30 26.62 44.27 -18.41
CA SER A 30 26.81 45.05 -17.19
C SER A 30 25.65 46.05 -17.01
N GLY A 31 25.11 46.19 -15.80
CA GLY A 31 23.97 47.08 -15.54
C GLY A 31 22.60 46.48 -15.88
N ALA A 32 22.52 45.24 -16.38
CA ALA A 32 21.25 44.61 -16.76
C ALA A 32 20.35 44.24 -15.57
N GLY A 33 20.79 44.31 -14.32
CA GLY A 33 19.98 44.01 -13.12
C GLY A 33 20.11 42.57 -12.59
N LYS A 34 21.11 41.80 -13.05
CA LYS A 34 21.35 40.39 -12.68
C LYS A 34 21.43 40.15 -11.15
N THR A 35 22.23 40.95 -10.47
CA THR A 35 22.43 40.82 -9.00
C THR A 35 21.15 41.07 -8.22
N THR A 36 20.34 42.06 -8.59
CA THR A 36 19.05 42.38 -7.97
C THR A 36 18.09 41.23 -8.14
N LEU A 37 17.94 40.71 -9.36
CA LEU A 37 17.06 39.58 -9.66
C LEU A 37 17.53 38.31 -8.97
N GLY A 38 18.84 38.03 -8.99
CA GLY A 38 19.42 36.82 -8.36
C GLY A 38 19.25 36.82 -6.81
N ARG A 39 19.39 37.97 -6.16
CA ARG A 39 19.15 38.11 -4.71
C ARG A 39 17.69 37.86 -4.35
N GLU A 40 16.75 38.47 -5.10
CA GLU A 40 15.32 38.27 -4.84
C GLU A 40 14.90 36.83 -5.07
N LEU A 41 15.36 36.20 -6.16
CA LEU A 41 15.14 34.77 -6.41
C LEU A 41 15.69 33.92 -5.27
N SER A 42 16.91 34.18 -4.83
CA SER A 42 17.54 33.46 -3.70
C SER A 42 16.76 33.63 -2.40
N ASN A 43 16.23 34.81 -2.12
CA ASN A 43 15.45 35.07 -0.91
C ASN A 43 14.12 34.31 -0.92
N ARG A 44 13.43 34.28 -2.03
CA ARG A 44 12.18 33.52 -2.16
C ARG A 44 12.37 32.02 -2.09
N LEU A 45 13.43 31.48 -2.72
CA LEU A 45 13.76 30.06 -2.65
C LEU A 45 14.17 29.66 -1.22
N ARG A 46 14.88 30.52 -0.46
CA ARG A 46 15.17 30.28 0.97
C ARG A 46 13.90 30.31 1.81
N ALA A 47 13.01 31.25 1.55
CA ALA A 47 11.73 31.34 2.26
C ALA A 47 10.84 30.11 2.00
N ALA A 48 11.02 29.44 0.85
CA ALA A 48 10.40 28.16 0.52
C ALA A 48 11.16 26.94 1.09
N GLY A 49 12.12 27.13 2.02
CA GLY A 49 12.83 26.07 2.72
C GLY A 49 13.98 25.42 1.94
N ARG A 50 14.41 25.96 0.80
CA ARG A 50 15.50 25.39 0.00
C ARG A 50 16.88 25.89 0.44
N GLN A 51 17.86 24.98 0.39
CA GLN A 51 19.28 25.35 0.58
C GLN A 51 19.80 26.04 -0.70
N ILE A 52 20.06 27.35 -0.67
CA ILE A 52 20.49 28.15 -1.81
C ILE A 52 21.83 28.81 -1.58
N THR A 53 22.74 28.62 -2.52
CA THR A 53 23.98 29.38 -2.64
C THR A 53 23.82 30.47 -3.69
N PHE A 54 23.92 31.74 -3.30
CA PHE A 54 23.95 32.87 -4.23
C PHE A 54 25.40 33.24 -4.58
N LEU A 55 25.69 33.28 -5.87
CA LEU A 55 27.01 33.59 -6.43
C LEU A 55 26.91 34.84 -7.31
N ASP A 56 27.55 35.93 -6.92
CA ASP A 56 27.70 37.14 -7.75
C ASP A 56 28.99 37.08 -8.57
N GLY A 57 28.94 37.44 -9.82
CA GLY A 57 30.08 37.38 -10.75
C GLY A 57 31.22 38.30 -10.34
N ASP A 58 30.95 39.44 -9.70
CA ASP A 58 31.97 40.37 -9.21
C ASP A 58 32.66 39.78 -7.96
N ASP A 59 31.88 39.19 -7.03
CA ASP A 59 32.42 38.51 -5.84
C ASP A 59 33.26 37.28 -6.22
N LEU A 60 32.75 36.45 -7.16
CA LEU A 60 33.45 35.29 -7.67
C LEU A 60 34.79 35.66 -8.32
N ARG A 61 34.82 36.80 -9.02
CA ARG A 61 36.06 37.28 -9.64
C ARG A 61 37.10 37.64 -8.59
N ALA A 62 36.71 38.28 -7.50
CA ALA A 62 37.61 38.64 -6.40
C ALA A 62 38.18 37.43 -5.67
N VAL A 63 37.43 36.32 -5.58
CA VAL A 63 37.83 35.15 -4.77
C VAL A 63 38.54 34.07 -5.60
N ILE A 64 38.06 33.76 -6.80
CA ILE A 64 38.57 32.60 -7.57
C ILE A 64 39.16 32.96 -8.93
N ALA A 65 39.23 34.25 -9.27
CA ALA A 65 39.78 34.70 -10.53
C ALA A 65 40.52 36.05 -10.42
N GLU A 66 41.07 36.35 -9.24
CA GLU A 66 41.79 37.62 -8.94
C GLU A 66 42.98 37.84 -9.87
N GLU A 67 43.68 36.75 -10.22
CA GLU A 67 44.86 36.78 -11.12
C GLU A 67 44.51 36.96 -12.60
N LEU A 68 43.23 36.86 -13.00
CA LEU A 68 42.77 36.97 -14.35
C LEU A 68 42.50 38.43 -14.75
N GLY A 69 43.06 38.86 -15.91
CA GLY A 69 42.77 40.17 -16.52
C GLY A 69 41.37 40.30 -17.11
N HIS A 70 41.18 41.32 -17.92
CA HIS A 70 39.87 41.64 -18.57
C HIS A 70 39.81 41.25 -20.04
N SER A 71 40.87 40.60 -20.60
CA SER A 71 40.87 40.13 -21.96
C SER A 71 39.76 39.09 -22.20
N ALA A 72 39.37 38.92 -23.46
CA ALA A 72 38.34 37.92 -23.83
C ALA A 72 38.70 36.50 -23.35
N GLY A 73 39.97 36.11 -23.39
CA GLY A 73 40.45 34.82 -22.93
C GLY A 73 40.38 34.70 -21.40
N ASP A 74 40.71 35.77 -20.65
CA ASP A 74 40.58 35.76 -19.19
C ASP A 74 39.15 35.69 -18.72
N ARG A 75 38.26 36.44 -19.37
CA ARG A 75 36.83 36.40 -19.10
C ARG A 75 36.21 35.04 -19.36
N ARG A 76 36.62 34.37 -20.44
CA ARG A 76 36.19 33.00 -20.77
C ARG A 76 36.68 32.01 -19.74
N ARG A 77 37.94 32.10 -19.28
CA ARG A 77 38.50 31.28 -18.20
C ARG A 77 37.75 31.50 -16.84
N SER A 78 37.44 32.76 -16.51
CA SER A 78 36.66 33.11 -15.32
C SER A 78 35.24 32.53 -15.40
N ALA A 79 34.55 32.64 -16.53
CA ALA A 79 33.22 32.07 -16.73
C ALA A 79 33.22 30.57 -16.63
N MET A 80 34.24 29.88 -17.14
CA MET A 80 34.37 28.42 -17.00
C MET A 80 34.66 27.97 -15.55
N ARG A 81 35.43 28.77 -14.76
CA ARG A 81 35.61 28.52 -13.33
C ARG A 81 34.28 28.64 -12.56
N ASN A 82 33.49 29.67 -12.83
CA ASN A 82 32.18 29.86 -12.28
C ASN A 82 31.25 28.66 -12.61
N ALA A 83 31.29 28.20 -13.84
CA ALA A 83 30.51 27.03 -14.29
C ALA A 83 30.85 25.76 -13.52
N ARG A 84 32.15 25.46 -13.36
CA ARG A 84 32.64 24.29 -12.60
C ARG A 84 32.32 24.38 -11.13
N LEU A 85 32.36 25.58 -10.51
CA LEU A 85 31.95 25.79 -9.14
C LEU A 85 30.45 25.53 -8.96
N CYS A 86 29.62 26.04 -9.86
CA CYS A 86 28.17 25.77 -9.84
C CYS A 86 27.88 24.27 -9.98
N GLN A 87 28.60 23.56 -10.88
CA GLN A 87 28.50 22.10 -11.01
C GLN A 87 28.85 21.38 -9.71
N LEU A 88 29.94 21.77 -9.05
CA LEU A 88 30.39 21.16 -7.80
C LEU A 88 29.34 21.31 -6.69
N LEU A 89 28.80 22.51 -6.52
CA LEU A 89 27.79 22.81 -5.51
C LEU A 89 26.46 22.07 -5.81
N ALA A 90 26.04 22.05 -7.06
CA ALA A 90 24.83 21.34 -7.47
C ALA A 90 24.96 19.82 -7.27
N ARG A 91 26.11 19.23 -7.53
CA ARG A 91 26.36 17.80 -7.24
C ARG A 91 26.34 17.45 -5.74
N GLN A 92 26.51 18.44 -4.88
CA GLN A 92 26.38 18.28 -3.42
C GLN A 92 24.92 18.48 -2.92
N GLY A 93 23.95 18.57 -3.84
CA GLY A 93 22.54 18.72 -3.50
C GLY A 93 22.08 20.15 -3.22
N GLY A 94 22.97 21.15 -3.24
CA GLY A 94 22.64 22.56 -3.04
C GLY A 94 22.15 23.26 -4.32
N ASP A 95 21.06 23.99 -4.26
CA ASP A 95 20.64 24.87 -5.35
C ASP A 95 21.57 26.08 -5.47
N VAL A 96 21.87 26.53 -6.68
CA VAL A 96 22.79 27.64 -6.94
C VAL A 96 22.10 28.69 -7.80
N VAL A 97 22.16 29.95 -7.39
CA VAL A 97 21.80 31.10 -8.23
C VAL A 97 23.07 31.86 -8.57
N CYS A 98 23.49 31.80 -9.82
CA CYS A 98 24.72 32.46 -10.32
C CYS A 98 24.37 33.63 -11.22
N ALA A 99 24.71 34.86 -10.79
CA ALA A 99 24.51 36.11 -11.52
C ALA A 99 25.83 36.61 -12.14
N THR A 100 26.05 36.35 -13.43
CA THR A 100 27.37 36.64 -14.07
C THR A 100 27.25 37.17 -15.50
N ILE A 101 28.33 37.88 -15.99
CA ILE A 101 28.45 38.29 -17.38
C ILE A 101 29.19 37.18 -18.14
N SER A 102 28.56 36.09 -18.45
CA SER A 102 29.18 34.94 -19.15
C SER A 102 28.48 34.73 -20.51
N LEU A 103 28.62 35.69 -21.39
CA LEU A 103 28.04 35.69 -22.73
C LEU A 103 29.03 35.04 -23.72
N PHE A 104 29.27 33.72 -23.55
CA PHE A 104 30.15 32.89 -24.37
C PHE A 104 29.42 31.55 -24.68
N HIS A 105 29.19 31.26 -25.96
CA HIS A 105 28.48 30.06 -26.38
C HIS A 105 29.17 28.78 -25.92
N GLU A 106 30.50 28.73 -25.85
CA GLU A 106 31.23 27.58 -25.34
C GLU A 106 30.89 27.25 -23.87
N VAL A 107 30.79 28.29 -23.02
CA VAL A 107 30.44 28.12 -21.61
C VAL A 107 28.97 27.70 -21.42
N GLN A 108 28.08 28.30 -22.23
CA GLN A 108 26.64 28.00 -22.19
C GLN A 108 26.37 26.55 -22.61
N ARG A 109 27.02 26.07 -23.70
CA ARG A 109 26.95 24.67 -24.14
C ARG A 109 27.51 23.71 -23.06
N TRP A 110 28.68 24.04 -22.52
CA TRP A 110 29.28 23.22 -21.48
C TRP A 110 28.40 23.13 -20.24
N ASN A 111 27.79 24.24 -19.81
CA ASN A 111 26.85 24.24 -18.67
C ASN A 111 25.68 23.30 -18.91
N ARG A 112 25.08 23.39 -20.10
CA ARG A 112 23.92 22.59 -20.46
C ARG A 112 24.23 21.10 -20.56
N GLU A 113 25.42 20.75 -20.98
CA GLU A 113 25.87 19.36 -21.10
C GLU A 113 26.34 18.74 -19.73
N ASN A 114 26.85 19.56 -18.81
CA ASN A 114 27.57 19.08 -17.64
C ASN A 114 26.90 19.40 -16.29
N ILE A 115 25.94 20.31 -16.24
CA ILE A 115 25.28 20.72 -15.00
C ILE A 115 23.84 20.19 -14.98
N PRO A 116 23.52 19.16 -14.13
CA PRO A 116 22.15 18.71 -13.94
C PRO A 116 21.26 19.85 -13.44
N GLY A 117 20.04 19.95 -13.93
CA GLY A 117 19.09 20.97 -13.48
C GLY A 117 19.49 22.41 -13.85
N TYR A 118 20.33 22.61 -14.89
CA TYR A 118 20.75 23.93 -15.40
C TYR A 118 19.56 24.68 -16.01
N ARG A 119 19.39 25.93 -15.57
CA ARG A 119 18.39 26.87 -16.12
C ARG A 119 19.06 28.18 -16.49
N GLU A 120 18.99 28.55 -17.74
CA GLU A 120 19.61 29.77 -18.27
C GLU A 120 18.61 30.90 -18.41
N ILE A 121 18.81 31.97 -17.65
CA ILE A 121 17.97 33.15 -17.65
C ILE A 121 18.76 34.30 -18.29
N TYR A 122 18.29 34.79 -19.42
CA TYR A 122 18.93 35.91 -20.17
C TYR A 122 18.19 37.20 -19.92
N LEU A 123 18.88 38.15 -19.25
CA LEU A 123 18.40 39.51 -19.09
C LEU A 123 18.82 40.35 -20.27
N ARG A 124 17.85 40.63 -21.13
CA ARG A 124 18.05 41.43 -22.36
C ARG A 124 17.72 42.91 -22.09
N VAL A 125 18.68 43.79 -22.28
CA VAL A 125 18.53 45.24 -22.12
C VAL A 125 19.21 45.92 -23.33
N PRO A 126 18.54 46.85 -24.04
CA PRO A 126 19.16 47.63 -25.09
C PRO A 126 20.37 48.44 -24.59
N LEU A 127 21.40 48.55 -25.40
CA LEU A 127 22.66 49.21 -25.02
C LEU A 127 22.47 50.68 -24.64
N ASP A 128 21.56 51.40 -25.27
CA ASP A 128 21.24 52.79 -24.97
C ASP A 128 20.61 52.95 -23.59
N GLU A 129 19.78 51.97 -23.16
CA GLU A 129 19.22 51.96 -21.82
C GLU A 129 20.28 51.63 -20.77
N LEU A 130 21.23 50.75 -21.08
CA LEU A 130 22.36 50.42 -20.20
C LEU A 130 23.29 51.64 -20.04
N ARG A 131 23.53 52.38 -21.11
CA ARG A 131 24.26 53.67 -21.08
C ARG A 131 23.55 54.71 -20.24
N ARG A 132 22.22 54.79 -20.32
CA ARG A 132 21.41 55.68 -19.52
C ARG A 132 21.46 55.33 -18.03
N ARG A 133 21.42 54.06 -17.69
CA ARG A 133 21.50 53.59 -16.30
C ARG A 133 22.87 53.74 -15.70
N ASP A 134 23.91 53.43 -16.39
CA ASP A 134 25.33 53.35 -16.06
C ASP A 134 25.67 53.32 -14.54
N SER A 135 25.00 52.42 -13.84
CA SER A 135 25.02 52.33 -12.36
C SER A 135 26.42 52.05 -11.78
N LYS A 136 27.37 51.61 -12.61
CA LYS A 136 28.75 51.35 -12.21
C LYS A 136 29.75 52.31 -12.87
N GLY A 137 29.31 53.30 -13.64
CA GLY A 137 30.14 54.26 -14.32
C GLY A 137 31.04 53.65 -15.46
N ILE A 138 30.73 52.40 -15.87
CA ILE A 138 31.56 51.66 -16.81
C ILE A 138 31.44 52.24 -18.21
N TYR A 139 30.22 52.59 -18.66
CA TYR A 139 29.95 53.10 -19.99
C TYR A 139 30.50 54.51 -20.16
N ALA A 140 30.41 55.34 -19.10
CA ALA A 140 31.02 56.69 -19.10
C ALA A 140 32.57 56.63 -19.15
N ARG A 141 33.20 55.64 -18.48
CA ARG A 141 34.66 55.44 -18.51
C ARG A 141 35.14 54.96 -19.90
N VAL A 142 34.39 54.10 -20.58
CA VAL A 142 34.72 53.67 -21.97
C VAL A 142 34.63 54.89 -22.91
N GLN A 143 33.62 55.73 -22.80
CA GLN A 143 33.49 56.92 -23.65
C GLN A 143 34.63 57.94 -23.44
N ARG A 144 35.21 57.98 -22.23
CA ARG A 144 36.41 58.82 -21.94
C ARG A 144 37.73 58.16 -22.32
N GLY A 145 37.74 56.90 -22.73
CA GLY A 145 38.94 56.13 -23.01
C GLY A 145 39.63 55.54 -21.80
N ASP A 146 39.01 55.67 -20.59
CA ASP A 146 39.57 55.23 -19.32
C ASP A 146 39.34 53.72 -19.01
N ALA A 147 38.57 53.02 -19.86
CA ALA A 147 38.33 51.58 -19.72
C ALA A 147 38.30 50.91 -21.11
N ARG A 148 38.83 49.66 -21.19
CA ARG A 148 38.85 48.80 -22.40
C ARG A 148 38.39 47.41 -22.05
N ASP A 149 38.11 46.56 -23.04
CA ASP A 149 37.71 45.18 -22.89
C ASP A 149 36.34 45.03 -22.22
N VAL A 150 35.37 45.89 -22.52
CA VAL A 150 33.99 45.81 -22.00
C VAL A 150 33.10 45.01 -22.94
N VAL A 151 32.50 43.91 -22.40
CA VAL A 151 31.61 43.03 -23.17
C VAL A 151 30.37 43.82 -23.62
N GLY A 152 30.05 43.73 -24.88
CA GLY A 152 28.96 44.44 -25.52
C GLY A 152 29.33 45.85 -26.07
N ILE A 153 30.62 46.28 -25.89
CA ILE A 153 31.19 47.51 -26.50
C ILE A 153 32.43 47.14 -27.33
N ASP A 154 33.54 46.86 -26.64
CA ASP A 154 34.83 46.53 -27.28
C ASP A 154 35.00 45.02 -27.54
N LEU A 155 34.30 44.21 -26.75
CA LEU A 155 34.27 42.75 -26.91
C LEU A 155 32.87 42.29 -27.34
N ALA A 156 32.83 41.39 -28.33
CA ALA A 156 31.58 40.81 -28.78
C ALA A 156 30.88 40.06 -27.66
N ALA A 157 29.58 40.31 -27.48
CA ALA A 157 28.72 39.58 -26.58
C ALA A 157 27.99 38.47 -27.36
N GLU A 158 28.23 37.21 -26.99
CA GLU A 158 27.57 36.05 -27.60
C GLU A 158 26.26 35.79 -26.83
N ALA A 159 25.14 36.35 -27.32
CA ALA A 159 23.85 36.13 -26.70
C ALA A 159 23.48 34.63 -26.66
N PRO A 160 22.84 34.13 -25.59
CA PRO A 160 22.47 32.71 -25.49
C PRO A 160 21.64 32.22 -26.67
N GLU A 161 22.05 31.08 -27.27
CA GLU A 161 21.39 30.48 -28.45
C GLU A 161 20.03 29.87 -28.05
N ALA A 162 19.91 29.31 -26.85
CA ALA A 162 18.69 28.62 -26.39
C ALA A 162 18.48 28.83 -24.86
N PRO A 163 18.24 30.06 -24.38
CA PRO A 163 17.98 30.30 -22.97
C PRO A 163 16.62 29.74 -22.57
N ASP A 164 16.51 29.25 -21.33
CA ASP A 164 15.24 28.73 -20.78
C ASP A 164 14.23 29.86 -20.51
N LEU A 165 14.71 31.09 -20.26
CA LEU A 165 13.87 32.28 -20.11
C LEU A 165 14.59 33.55 -20.58
N ILE A 166 13.89 34.36 -21.40
CA ILE A 166 14.34 35.72 -21.74
C ILE A 166 13.48 36.71 -20.97
N LEU A 167 14.14 37.62 -20.25
CA LEU A 167 13.52 38.72 -19.54
C LEU A 167 13.97 40.04 -20.12
N ASP A 168 13.05 40.79 -20.71
CA ASP A 168 13.28 42.14 -21.18
C ASP A 168 13.25 43.12 -20.00
N ASN A 169 14.41 43.62 -19.56
CA ASN A 169 14.52 44.52 -18.43
C ASN A 169 14.75 45.96 -18.86
N TYR A 170 13.79 46.50 -19.61
CA TYR A 170 13.71 47.92 -19.94
C TYR A 170 12.25 48.39 -19.82
N GLY A 171 12.05 49.60 -19.27
CA GLY A 171 10.72 50.05 -18.86
C GLY A 171 10.40 49.67 -17.38
N ALA A 172 9.19 49.31 -17.09
CA ALA A 172 8.73 48.99 -15.74
C ALA A 172 8.73 47.47 -15.48
N LEU A 173 9.90 46.78 -15.55
CA LEU A 173 9.97 45.39 -15.13
C LEU A 173 9.81 45.33 -13.60
N ASP A 174 8.73 44.71 -13.13
CA ASP A 174 8.57 44.34 -11.75
C ASP A 174 9.46 43.12 -11.42
N VAL A 175 10.42 43.30 -10.50
CA VAL A 175 11.35 42.27 -10.10
C VAL A 175 10.58 41.08 -9.49
N ALA A 176 9.48 41.31 -8.77
CA ALA A 176 8.66 40.28 -8.18
C ALA A 176 8.02 39.41 -9.27
N ALA A 177 7.40 40.03 -10.26
CA ALA A 177 6.82 39.31 -11.41
C ALA A 177 7.86 38.55 -12.24
N ALA A 178 9.08 39.10 -12.39
CA ALA A 178 10.18 38.43 -13.06
C ALA A 178 10.63 37.16 -12.30
N VAL A 179 10.70 37.21 -10.96
CA VAL A 179 11.02 36.05 -10.11
C VAL A 179 9.91 35.03 -10.18
N ASP A 180 8.63 35.42 -10.19
CA ASP A 180 7.51 34.48 -10.35
C ASP A 180 7.62 33.69 -11.68
N ARG A 181 8.03 34.34 -12.76
CA ARG A 181 8.30 33.68 -14.06
C ARG A 181 9.46 32.68 -13.96
N ILE A 182 10.53 33.01 -13.21
CA ILE A 182 11.65 32.06 -12.99
C ILE A 182 11.20 30.90 -12.11
N LEU A 183 10.41 31.15 -11.07
CA LEU A 183 9.89 30.10 -10.19
C LEU A 183 8.91 29.16 -10.93
N ALA A 184 8.17 29.67 -11.91
CA ALA A 184 7.34 28.84 -12.79
C ALA A 184 8.17 27.82 -13.60
N LEU A 185 9.42 28.11 -13.96
CA LEU A 185 10.37 27.15 -14.52
C LEU A 185 10.75 26.03 -13.54
N CYS A 186 10.60 26.26 -12.24
CA CYS A 186 10.89 25.28 -11.19
C CYS A 186 9.73 24.33 -10.94
N ALA A 187 8.51 24.70 -11.30
CA ALA A 187 7.33 23.87 -11.18
C ALA A 187 7.24 22.79 -12.30
N SER A 188 8.10 22.88 -13.30
CA SER A 188 8.23 21.84 -14.33
C SER A 188 9.25 20.79 -13.87
N PRO A 189 8.92 19.49 -13.89
CA PRO A 189 9.84 18.43 -13.51
C PRO A 189 11.08 18.42 -14.40
N ASP A 190 12.25 18.21 -13.78
CA ASP A 190 13.53 18.21 -14.48
C ASP A 190 13.69 17.03 -15.43
N GLY A 191 14.10 17.35 -16.62
CA GLY A 191 15.10 16.65 -17.41
C GLY A 191 14.73 15.34 -18.08
N ALA A 192 14.28 15.43 -19.21
CA ALA A 192 14.61 14.83 -20.51
C ALA A 192 13.58 15.40 -21.47
N GLY A 193 14.03 16.08 -22.52
CA GLY A 193 13.27 16.72 -23.58
C GLY A 193 11.81 16.31 -23.78
N ALA A 194 10.95 16.53 -22.82
CA ALA A 194 9.52 16.56 -23.04
C ALA A 194 9.19 18.00 -23.46
N ARG A 195 9.23 18.22 -24.74
CA ARG A 195 8.43 19.29 -25.36
C ARG A 195 7.04 19.12 -24.79
N HIS A 196 6.55 20.08 -23.97
CA HIS A 196 5.12 20.21 -23.78
C HIS A 196 4.54 20.51 -25.17
N SER A 197 4.28 19.43 -25.89
CA SER A 197 3.35 19.48 -27.00
C SER A 197 2.04 19.92 -26.34
N ALA A 198 1.43 21.00 -26.78
CA ALA A 198 0.03 21.26 -26.45
C ALA A 198 -0.73 19.96 -26.71
N ALA A 199 -1.61 19.54 -25.78
CA ALA A 199 -2.39 18.35 -25.94
C ALA A 199 -2.96 18.33 -27.36
N LEU A 200 -2.67 17.28 -28.12
CA LEU A 200 -3.17 17.14 -29.48
C LEU A 200 -4.70 16.99 -29.45
N VAL A 201 -5.21 16.44 -28.35
CA VAL A 201 -6.64 16.25 -28.11
C VAL A 201 -6.96 16.66 -26.66
N ALA A 202 -7.96 17.53 -26.48
CA ALA A 202 -8.49 17.87 -25.18
C ALA A 202 -9.61 16.88 -24.78
N PHE A 203 -9.75 16.57 -23.50
CA PHE A 203 -10.90 15.84 -22.99
C PHE A 203 -12.19 16.62 -23.22
N LYS A 204 -13.19 15.93 -23.73
CA LYS A 204 -14.53 16.42 -23.97
C LYS A 204 -15.56 15.39 -23.48
N THR A 205 -16.78 15.38 -24.03
CA THR A 205 -17.73 14.29 -23.79
C THR A 205 -17.21 12.95 -24.32
N LYS A 206 -17.76 11.83 -23.87
CA LYS A 206 -17.33 10.47 -24.32
C LYS A 206 -17.24 10.36 -25.83
N ALA A 207 -18.34 10.73 -26.52
CA ALA A 207 -18.41 10.63 -27.97
C ALA A 207 -17.44 11.56 -28.68
N GLU A 208 -17.29 12.80 -28.20
CA GLU A 208 -16.37 13.79 -28.80
C GLU A 208 -14.91 13.43 -28.63
N SER A 209 -14.55 12.87 -27.47
CA SER A 209 -13.17 12.40 -27.20
C SER A 209 -12.82 11.23 -28.10
N LEU A 210 -13.73 10.28 -28.29
CA LEU A 210 -13.54 9.15 -29.20
C LEU A 210 -13.41 9.60 -30.67
N ASP A 211 -14.27 10.51 -31.13
CA ASP A 211 -14.20 11.06 -32.50
C ASP A 211 -12.86 11.77 -32.78
N ALA A 212 -12.36 12.53 -31.80
CA ALA A 212 -11.11 13.27 -31.93
C ALA A 212 -9.90 12.33 -31.95
N LEU A 213 -9.93 11.23 -31.22
CA LEU A 213 -8.85 10.25 -31.14
C LEU A 213 -8.86 9.28 -32.32
N ALA A 214 -10.02 8.94 -32.89
CA ALA A 214 -10.15 7.94 -33.96
C ALA A 214 -9.14 8.10 -35.13
N PRO A 215 -8.88 9.30 -35.69
CA PRO A 215 -7.94 9.46 -36.80
C PRO A 215 -6.45 9.47 -36.37
N LEU A 216 -6.17 9.53 -35.07
CA LEU A 216 -4.81 9.70 -34.52
C LEU A 216 -4.24 8.40 -33.95
N LEU A 217 -5.09 7.44 -33.55
CA LEU A 217 -4.67 6.19 -32.96
C LEU A 217 -3.96 5.28 -33.97
N ARG A 218 -2.84 4.69 -33.52
CA ARG A 218 -2.04 3.69 -34.25
C ARG A 218 -2.08 2.31 -33.62
N ASN A 219 -2.16 2.27 -32.27
CA ASN A 219 -2.14 1.03 -31.48
C ASN A 219 -3.55 0.53 -31.12
N GLY A 220 -4.58 1.16 -31.65
CA GLY A 220 -5.98 0.77 -31.42
C GLY A 220 -6.89 1.45 -32.42
N CYS A 221 -8.17 1.11 -32.38
CA CYS A 221 -9.20 1.73 -33.19
C CYS A 221 -10.43 2.09 -32.37
N VAL A 222 -11.19 3.09 -32.85
CA VAL A 222 -12.46 3.49 -32.30
C VAL A 222 -13.56 2.93 -33.19
N LEU A 223 -14.64 2.43 -32.59
CA LEU A 223 -15.83 2.01 -33.34
C LEU A 223 -16.48 3.22 -34.02
N PRO A 224 -16.95 3.08 -35.26
CA PRO A 224 -17.69 4.14 -35.90
C PRO A 224 -18.92 4.49 -35.07
N GLN A 225 -19.32 5.79 -35.07
CA GLN A 225 -20.44 6.24 -34.26
C GLN A 225 -21.32 7.25 -34.99
N VAL A 226 -22.59 7.29 -34.64
CA VAL A 226 -23.49 8.39 -34.98
C VAL A 226 -23.86 9.10 -33.70
N ARG A 227 -23.51 10.38 -33.61
CA ARG A 227 -23.71 11.24 -32.45
C ARG A 227 -24.74 12.33 -32.74
N PHE A 228 -25.54 12.68 -31.74
CA PHE A 228 -26.54 13.74 -31.78
C PHE A 228 -26.85 14.22 -30.34
N SER A 229 -27.41 15.42 -30.20
CA SER A 229 -27.86 15.98 -28.94
C SER A 229 -29.31 15.59 -28.61
N VAL A 230 -29.69 15.76 -27.33
CA VAL A 230 -31.09 15.62 -26.92
C VAL A 230 -32.00 16.56 -27.72
N VAL A 231 -31.57 17.81 -28.02
CA VAL A 231 -32.27 18.77 -28.86
C VAL A 231 -32.50 18.24 -30.27
N ASP A 232 -31.47 17.63 -30.89
CA ASP A 232 -31.58 17.08 -32.25
C ASP A 232 -32.62 15.98 -32.28
N TRP A 233 -32.64 15.11 -31.27
CA TRP A 233 -33.63 14.02 -31.15
C TRP A 233 -35.08 14.52 -30.99
N HIS A 234 -35.28 15.51 -30.10
CA HIS A 234 -36.61 16.10 -29.91
C HIS A 234 -37.09 16.95 -31.10
N SER A 235 -36.15 17.53 -31.85
CA SER A 235 -36.51 18.36 -33.02
C SER A 235 -36.87 17.53 -34.24
N ASP A 236 -36.12 16.48 -34.56
CA ASP A 236 -36.38 15.57 -35.69
C ASP A 236 -35.78 14.18 -35.45
N ASN A 237 -36.54 13.38 -34.70
CA ASN A 237 -36.12 11.99 -34.39
C ASN A 237 -36.08 11.09 -35.64
N ALA A 238 -36.89 11.41 -36.68
CA ALA A 238 -36.93 10.64 -37.92
C ALA A 238 -35.64 10.84 -38.74
N GLU A 239 -35.10 12.06 -38.81
CA GLU A 239 -33.83 12.35 -39.49
C GLU A 239 -32.65 11.68 -38.73
N VAL A 240 -32.60 11.82 -37.39
CA VAL A 240 -31.56 11.16 -36.55
C VAL A 240 -31.59 9.64 -36.76
N LEU A 241 -32.77 9.05 -36.70
CA LEU A 241 -32.92 7.60 -36.89
C LEU A 241 -32.53 7.15 -38.31
N ALA A 242 -32.89 7.96 -39.35
CA ALA A 242 -32.44 7.69 -40.71
C ALA A 242 -30.92 7.72 -40.86
N ARG A 243 -30.22 8.63 -40.19
CA ARG A 243 -28.75 8.69 -40.18
C ARG A 243 -28.14 7.43 -39.51
N VAL A 244 -28.71 6.95 -38.41
CA VAL A 244 -28.25 5.72 -37.73
C VAL A 244 -28.42 4.50 -38.63
N ILE A 245 -29.59 4.37 -39.28
CA ILE A 245 -29.90 3.22 -40.14
C ILE A 245 -29.13 3.26 -41.45
N ALA A 246 -28.83 4.45 -41.99
CA ALA A 246 -28.04 4.61 -43.20
C ALA A 246 -26.54 4.31 -42.99
N ALA A 247 -26.07 4.21 -41.76
CA ALA A 247 -24.68 3.80 -41.45
C ALA A 247 -24.42 2.37 -41.96
N PRO A 248 -23.22 2.02 -42.45
CA PRO A 248 -22.91 0.68 -42.96
C PRO A 248 -23.22 -0.46 -41.98
N TRP A 249 -23.29 -0.16 -40.68
CA TRP A 249 -23.60 -1.05 -39.57
C TRP A 249 -25.00 -0.84 -38.96
N GLY A 250 -25.83 0.05 -39.57
CA GLY A 250 -27.13 0.42 -39.00
C GLY A 250 -28.17 -0.70 -38.95
N SER A 251 -27.94 -1.79 -39.70
CA SER A 251 -28.77 -3.01 -39.65
C SER A 251 -28.24 -4.07 -38.65
N ASP A 252 -27.05 -3.86 -38.10
CA ASP A 252 -26.41 -4.78 -37.13
C ASP A 252 -26.95 -4.54 -35.71
N ARG A 253 -26.49 -5.31 -34.78
CA ARG A 253 -26.73 -5.05 -33.36
C ARG A 253 -25.95 -3.82 -32.92
N VAL A 254 -26.63 -2.88 -32.29
CA VAL A 254 -26.02 -1.62 -31.83
C VAL A 254 -26.09 -1.45 -30.32
N ILE A 255 -25.25 -0.56 -29.80
CA ILE A 255 -25.29 -0.05 -28.45
C ILE A 255 -25.64 1.44 -28.48
N VAL A 256 -26.56 1.86 -27.62
CA VAL A 256 -26.95 3.26 -27.41
C VAL A 256 -26.36 3.71 -26.07
N ARG A 257 -25.56 4.77 -26.08
CA ARG A 257 -24.81 5.24 -24.91
C ARG A 257 -25.03 6.73 -24.65
N SER A 258 -25.01 7.08 -23.34
CA SER A 258 -24.97 8.48 -22.90
C SER A 258 -23.60 9.12 -23.14
N SER A 259 -23.59 10.45 -23.35
CA SER A 259 -22.38 11.25 -23.51
C SER A 259 -22.64 12.65 -22.95
N SER A 260 -22.74 12.76 -21.61
CA SER A 260 -23.03 14.02 -20.91
C SER A 260 -21.76 14.76 -20.53
N ARG A 261 -21.80 16.10 -20.56
CA ARG A 261 -20.70 16.96 -20.04
C ARG A 261 -20.49 16.81 -18.53
N GLY A 262 -21.54 16.44 -17.78
CA GLY A 262 -21.47 16.22 -16.33
C GLY A 262 -20.84 14.88 -15.93
N GLU A 263 -20.77 13.90 -16.83
CA GLU A 263 -20.25 12.55 -16.54
C GLU A 263 -18.72 12.47 -16.54
N ASP A 264 -18.09 13.23 -17.45
CA ASP A 264 -16.63 13.25 -17.65
C ASP A 264 -15.99 14.60 -17.25
N GLY A 265 -16.72 15.48 -16.55
CA GLY A 265 -16.31 16.85 -16.30
C GLY A 265 -15.23 17.06 -15.24
N SER A 266 -14.53 18.18 -15.36
CA SER A 266 -13.34 18.67 -14.65
C SER A 266 -13.48 18.94 -13.14
N ALA A 267 -14.53 18.48 -12.46
CA ALA A 267 -14.82 18.80 -11.06
C ALA A 267 -14.57 17.65 -10.05
N GLY A 268 -13.57 16.83 -10.26
CA GLY A 268 -12.98 16.00 -9.19
C GLY A 268 -13.82 14.85 -8.61
N ARG A 269 -15.01 14.56 -9.13
CA ARG A 269 -15.82 13.40 -8.75
C ARG A 269 -16.32 12.68 -10.01
N SER A 270 -15.75 11.50 -10.28
CA SER A 270 -16.26 10.59 -11.31
C SER A 270 -17.72 10.21 -10.98
N GLN A 271 -18.66 10.46 -11.90
CA GLN A 271 -20.03 10.04 -11.82
C GLN A 271 -20.28 8.83 -12.74
N ALA A 272 -19.30 7.94 -12.84
CA ALA A 272 -19.40 6.71 -13.65
C ALA A 272 -20.64 5.88 -13.29
N GLY A 273 -21.39 5.45 -14.31
CA GLY A 273 -22.60 4.64 -14.14
C GLY A 273 -23.85 5.41 -13.71
N LYS A 274 -23.83 6.74 -13.80
CA LYS A 274 -24.99 7.58 -13.46
C LYS A 274 -26.12 7.46 -14.51
N TYR A 275 -25.76 7.26 -15.79
CA TYR A 275 -26.69 7.21 -16.89
C TYR A 275 -26.68 5.86 -17.60
N ASP A 276 -27.81 5.48 -18.21
CA ASP A 276 -28.00 4.18 -18.80
C ASP A 276 -27.27 4.02 -20.14
N SER A 277 -26.93 2.77 -20.46
CA SER A 277 -26.51 2.32 -21.78
C SER A 277 -27.33 1.11 -22.16
N VAL A 278 -27.91 1.10 -23.36
CA VAL A 278 -28.78 0.01 -23.86
C VAL A 278 -27.99 -0.83 -24.86
N LEU A 279 -27.79 -2.10 -24.54
CA LEU A 279 -26.98 -3.04 -25.30
C LEU A 279 -27.82 -3.92 -26.23
N GLY A 280 -27.26 -4.29 -27.39
CA GLY A 280 -27.82 -5.35 -28.25
C GLY A 280 -29.11 -5.01 -28.95
N VAL A 281 -29.32 -3.74 -29.25
CA VAL A 281 -30.51 -3.22 -29.89
C VAL A 281 -30.47 -3.48 -31.39
N THR A 282 -31.59 -3.91 -32.02
CA THR A 282 -31.74 -4.14 -33.46
C THR A 282 -33.07 -3.63 -33.97
N GLY A 283 -33.02 -2.96 -35.13
CA GLY A 283 -34.21 -2.42 -35.81
C GLY A 283 -34.61 -1.02 -35.33
N SER A 284 -35.20 -0.23 -36.27
CA SER A 284 -35.42 1.20 -36.05
C SER A 284 -36.30 1.52 -34.83
N ALA A 285 -37.38 0.76 -34.61
CA ALA A 285 -38.29 1.00 -33.48
C ALA A 285 -37.61 0.72 -32.11
N ALA A 286 -36.82 -0.34 -32.02
CA ALA A 286 -36.09 -0.66 -30.81
C ALA A 286 -34.95 0.34 -30.53
N ILE A 287 -34.28 0.82 -31.57
CA ILE A 287 -33.24 1.86 -31.47
C ILE A 287 -33.84 3.16 -30.95
N ALA A 288 -35.00 3.58 -31.48
CA ALA A 288 -35.73 4.75 -31.03
C ALA A 288 -36.13 4.63 -29.55
N GLN A 289 -36.68 3.49 -29.14
CA GLN A 289 -37.01 3.24 -27.72
C GLN A 289 -35.79 3.24 -26.80
N ALA A 290 -34.67 2.69 -27.26
CA ALA A 290 -33.41 2.69 -26.48
C ALA A 290 -32.83 4.13 -26.33
N ILE A 291 -32.96 4.96 -27.36
CA ILE A 291 -32.58 6.38 -27.29
C ILE A 291 -33.46 7.11 -26.27
N ASP A 292 -34.78 6.92 -26.30
CA ASP A 292 -35.69 7.53 -25.33
C ASP A 292 -35.35 7.08 -23.89
N GLN A 293 -35.05 5.81 -23.69
CA GLN A 293 -34.62 5.28 -22.37
C GLN A 293 -33.37 5.94 -21.87
N VAL A 294 -32.36 6.14 -22.73
CA VAL A 294 -31.09 6.84 -22.34
C VAL A 294 -31.39 8.29 -22.01
N ILE A 295 -32.25 8.98 -22.80
CA ILE A 295 -32.66 10.36 -22.52
C ILE A 295 -33.38 10.45 -21.17
N ASP A 296 -34.31 9.54 -20.90
CA ASP A 296 -35.04 9.48 -19.61
C ASP A 296 -34.05 9.32 -18.41
N SER A 297 -32.91 8.66 -18.61
CA SER A 297 -31.89 8.52 -17.56
C SER A 297 -31.21 9.84 -17.16
N PHE A 298 -31.26 10.88 -18.03
CA PHE A 298 -30.77 12.23 -17.73
C PHE A 298 -31.75 13.06 -16.84
N ALA A 299 -32.97 12.58 -16.59
CA ALA A 299 -34.18 13.33 -16.19
C ALA A 299 -34.05 14.23 -14.94
N ASN A 300 -33.04 14.13 -14.09
CA ASN A 300 -32.93 14.97 -12.90
C ASN A 300 -31.82 16.05 -12.96
N ASP A 301 -30.85 15.95 -13.89
CA ASP A 301 -29.69 16.83 -13.99
C ASP A 301 -29.25 17.09 -15.44
N GLY A 302 -30.02 16.62 -16.42
CA GLY A 302 -29.67 16.69 -17.85
C GLY A 302 -29.83 18.10 -18.45
N SER A 303 -28.94 18.43 -19.38
CA SER A 303 -29.01 19.61 -20.25
C SER A 303 -29.49 19.20 -21.64
N ASP A 304 -30.21 20.08 -22.30
CA ASP A 304 -30.60 19.91 -23.73
C ASP A 304 -29.34 19.74 -24.63
N GLU A 305 -28.16 20.15 -24.21
CA GLU A 305 -26.88 19.97 -24.90
C GLU A 305 -26.24 18.59 -24.66
N ASP A 306 -26.78 17.75 -23.76
CA ASP A 306 -26.27 16.40 -23.54
C ASP A 306 -26.43 15.56 -24.79
N GLN A 307 -25.50 14.66 -25.02
CA GLN A 307 -25.40 13.91 -26.27
C GLN A 307 -25.67 12.43 -26.03
N ILE A 308 -26.18 11.81 -27.07
CA ILE A 308 -26.31 10.36 -27.22
C ILE A 308 -25.46 9.94 -28.42
N PHE A 309 -24.90 8.77 -28.36
CA PHE A 309 -24.25 8.16 -29.51
C PHE A 309 -24.56 6.69 -29.65
N VAL A 310 -24.66 6.26 -30.90
CA VAL A 310 -24.98 4.88 -31.30
C VAL A 310 -23.75 4.31 -32.01
N GLN A 311 -23.32 3.13 -31.59
CA GLN A 311 -22.19 2.40 -32.18
C GLN A 311 -22.61 0.96 -32.52
N PRO A 312 -21.93 0.29 -33.46
CA PRO A 312 -22.08 -1.15 -33.63
C PRO A 312 -21.62 -1.90 -32.36
N MET A 313 -22.34 -2.95 -32.01
CA MET A 313 -21.97 -3.79 -30.86
C MET A 313 -20.87 -4.78 -31.27
N LEU A 314 -19.88 -4.99 -30.43
CA LEU A 314 -18.89 -6.05 -30.63
C LEU A 314 -19.52 -7.38 -30.19
N ASP A 315 -19.78 -8.28 -31.14
CA ASP A 315 -20.49 -9.55 -30.89
C ASP A 315 -19.59 -10.63 -30.33
N ARG A 316 -18.27 -10.57 -30.58
CA ARG A 316 -17.29 -11.53 -30.12
C ARG A 316 -16.08 -10.80 -29.60
N VAL A 317 -15.83 -10.96 -28.31
CA VAL A 317 -14.74 -10.29 -27.60
C VAL A 317 -13.85 -11.35 -26.95
N ALA A 318 -12.58 -11.36 -27.35
CA ALA A 318 -11.59 -12.26 -26.76
C ALA A 318 -11.14 -11.78 -25.36
N MET A 319 -11.14 -10.45 -25.17
CA MET A 319 -10.78 -9.84 -23.88
C MET A 319 -11.40 -8.43 -23.80
N ALA A 320 -11.91 -8.07 -22.64
CA ALA A 320 -12.35 -6.69 -22.37
C ALA A 320 -11.88 -6.27 -20.98
N GLY A 321 -11.70 -4.96 -20.78
CA GLY A 321 -11.20 -4.49 -19.51
C GLY A 321 -11.13 -2.99 -19.36
N VAL A 322 -10.60 -2.61 -18.18
CA VAL A 322 -10.34 -1.21 -17.80
C VAL A 322 -8.88 -1.09 -17.41
N VAL A 323 -8.21 -0.04 -17.87
CA VAL A 323 -6.84 0.28 -17.48
C VAL A 323 -6.79 1.63 -16.79
N PHE A 324 -6.26 1.65 -15.58
CA PHE A 324 -5.80 2.87 -14.94
C PHE A 324 -4.33 3.08 -15.28
N SER A 325 -3.99 4.20 -15.87
CA SER A 325 -2.59 4.50 -16.21
C SER A 325 -1.75 4.95 -15.01
N ARG A 326 -2.38 5.20 -13.86
CA ARG A 326 -1.77 5.38 -12.54
C ARG A 326 -2.57 4.63 -11.47
N SER A 327 -1.89 4.24 -10.38
CA SER A 327 -2.61 3.77 -9.20
C SER A 327 -3.51 4.89 -8.65
N PRO A 328 -4.71 4.59 -8.15
CA PRO A 328 -5.54 5.57 -7.44
C PRO A 328 -4.83 6.25 -6.26
N SER A 329 -3.82 5.59 -5.67
CA SER A 329 -2.93 6.17 -4.65
C SER A 329 -1.82 7.06 -5.21
N GLY A 330 -1.74 7.27 -6.53
CA GLY A 330 -0.75 8.11 -7.20
C GLY A 330 0.53 7.40 -7.67
N GLY A 331 0.72 6.11 -7.37
CA GLY A 331 1.91 5.34 -7.78
C GLY A 331 1.98 5.12 -9.30
N PRO A 332 3.21 5.00 -9.88
CA PRO A 332 3.44 4.92 -11.33
C PRO A 332 3.21 3.50 -11.89
N TYR A 333 2.01 2.97 -11.73
CA TYR A 333 1.64 1.63 -12.21
C TYR A 333 0.50 1.69 -13.21
N PHE A 334 0.61 0.90 -14.30
CA PHE A 334 -0.55 0.48 -15.06
C PHE A 334 -1.29 -0.59 -14.27
N ILE A 335 -2.60 -0.41 -14.05
CA ILE A 335 -3.48 -1.38 -13.40
C ILE A 335 -4.52 -1.81 -14.40
N ILE A 336 -4.48 -3.07 -14.82
CA ILE A 336 -5.34 -3.63 -15.86
C ILE A 336 -6.30 -4.62 -15.21
N ASN A 337 -7.59 -4.27 -15.18
CA ASN A 337 -8.66 -5.17 -14.77
C ASN A 337 -9.31 -5.70 -16.04
N TYR A 338 -9.33 -7.01 -16.25
CA TYR A 338 -9.80 -7.59 -17.49
C TYR A 338 -10.47 -8.96 -17.30
N ASP A 339 -11.33 -9.30 -18.27
CA ASP A 339 -11.96 -10.61 -18.44
C ASP A 339 -11.59 -11.15 -19.82
N ASP A 340 -10.98 -12.34 -19.83
CA ASP A 340 -10.57 -13.06 -21.05
C ASP A 340 -11.35 -14.36 -21.25
N ARG A 341 -12.54 -14.51 -20.63
CA ARG A 341 -13.33 -15.74 -20.65
C ARG A 341 -14.78 -15.55 -21.02
N SER A 342 -15.43 -14.48 -20.56
CA SER A 342 -16.90 -14.32 -20.72
C SER A 342 -17.32 -13.90 -22.13
N GLY A 343 -16.45 -13.28 -22.89
CA GLY A 343 -16.77 -12.73 -24.20
C GLY A 343 -17.68 -11.47 -24.16
N LEU A 344 -17.86 -10.85 -22.98
CA LEU A 344 -18.72 -9.69 -22.76
C LEU A 344 -17.88 -8.46 -22.41
N THR A 345 -18.33 -7.28 -22.85
CA THR A 345 -17.63 -6.01 -22.64
C THR A 345 -18.03 -5.30 -21.36
N ASP A 346 -19.18 -5.60 -20.79
CA ASP A 346 -19.81 -4.89 -19.67
C ASP A 346 -19.48 -5.44 -18.29
N ARG A 347 -18.94 -6.66 -18.19
CA ARG A 347 -18.68 -7.32 -16.90
C ARG A 347 -17.65 -6.62 -16.03
N VAL A 348 -16.61 -6.06 -16.62
CA VAL A 348 -15.56 -5.38 -15.86
C VAL A 348 -16.10 -4.06 -15.31
N THR A 349 -16.83 -3.29 -16.12
CA THR A 349 -17.43 -2.00 -15.73
C THR A 349 -18.59 -2.18 -14.74
N ALA A 350 -19.42 -3.20 -14.94
CA ALA A 350 -20.48 -3.57 -13.99
C ALA A 350 -19.95 -4.23 -12.69
N GLY A 351 -18.67 -4.60 -12.68
CA GLY A 351 -18.08 -5.33 -11.57
C GLY A 351 -18.73 -6.71 -11.34
N ALA A 352 -19.39 -7.31 -12.31
CA ALA A 352 -20.11 -8.58 -12.20
C ALA A 352 -19.32 -9.72 -12.86
N GLY A 353 -18.72 -10.63 -12.08
CA GLY A 353 -18.05 -11.82 -12.60
C GLY A 353 -17.02 -12.40 -11.64
N ASP A 354 -17.03 -13.73 -11.51
CA ASP A 354 -16.13 -14.50 -10.63
C ASP A 354 -14.70 -14.68 -11.23
N ASN A 355 -14.47 -14.21 -12.47
CA ASN A 355 -13.25 -14.49 -13.25
C ASN A 355 -12.45 -13.22 -13.63
N LEU A 356 -12.67 -12.10 -12.97
CA LEU A 356 -11.90 -10.88 -13.24
C LEU A 356 -10.45 -11.05 -12.80
N LYS A 357 -9.53 -10.73 -13.71
CA LYS A 357 -8.08 -10.70 -13.46
C LYS A 357 -7.62 -9.27 -13.29
N THR A 358 -6.72 -9.06 -12.34
CA THR A 358 -6.05 -7.77 -12.16
C THR A 358 -4.55 -7.97 -12.37
N PHE A 359 -3.99 -7.21 -13.30
CA PHE A 359 -2.56 -7.16 -13.56
C PHE A 359 -2.00 -5.77 -13.28
N LEU A 360 -0.88 -5.72 -12.58
CA LEU A 360 -0.14 -4.49 -12.29
C LEU A 360 1.22 -4.53 -12.98
N CYS A 361 1.62 -3.38 -13.55
CA CYS A 361 2.94 -3.24 -14.16
C CYS A 361 3.50 -1.84 -13.91
N LEU A 362 4.77 -1.75 -13.49
CA LEU A 362 5.47 -0.47 -13.33
C LEU A 362 5.62 0.22 -14.70
N LYS A 363 5.26 1.49 -14.81
CA LYS A 363 5.25 2.26 -16.07
C LYS A 363 6.60 2.32 -16.78
N SER A 364 7.70 2.36 -16.02
CA SER A 364 9.07 2.38 -16.58
C SER A 364 9.54 1.02 -17.10
N ARG A 365 8.79 -0.09 -16.80
CA ARG A 365 9.15 -1.46 -17.22
C ARG A 365 8.02 -2.16 -18.00
N PRO A 366 7.52 -1.58 -19.10
CA PRO A 366 6.41 -2.17 -19.86
C PRO A 366 6.75 -3.53 -20.47
N GLY A 367 8.04 -3.82 -20.67
CA GLY A 367 8.50 -5.14 -21.17
C GLY A 367 8.31 -6.31 -20.19
N ALA A 368 7.96 -6.05 -18.92
CA ALA A 368 7.59 -7.08 -17.96
C ALA A 368 6.11 -7.51 -18.09
N CYS A 369 5.35 -6.87 -18.98
CA CYS A 369 3.96 -7.19 -19.24
C CYS A 369 3.81 -8.50 -20.06
N PRO A 370 2.81 -9.34 -19.78
CA PRO A 370 2.49 -10.49 -20.63
C PRO A 370 2.18 -10.07 -22.07
N PRO A 371 2.59 -10.87 -23.08
CA PRO A 371 2.34 -10.54 -24.49
C PRO A 371 0.87 -10.24 -24.82
N SER A 372 -0.07 -10.89 -24.13
CA SER A 372 -1.52 -10.66 -24.30
C SER A 372 -1.98 -9.27 -23.87
N LEU A 373 -1.26 -8.57 -23.01
CA LEU A 373 -1.57 -7.23 -22.52
C LEU A 373 -0.65 -6.14 -23.08
N ALA A 374 0.40 -6.50 -23.82
CA ALA A 374 1.38 -5.56 -24.34
C ALA A 374 0.75 -4.49 -25.25
N SER A 375 -0.12 -4.91 -26.17
CA SER A 375 -0.83 -3.97 -27.07
C SER A 375 -1.73 -2.99 -26.31
N VAL A 376 -2.32 -3.43 -25.20
CA VAL A 376 -3.15 -2.56 -24.33
C VAL A 376 -2.30 -1.49 -23.68
N ILE A 377 -1.12 -1.84 -23.17
CA ILE A 377 -0.18 -0.86 -22.61
C ILE A 377 0.31 0.12 -23.68
N ASP A 378 0.60 -0.35 -24.89
CA ASP A 378 1.02 0.52 -26.00
C ASP A 378 -0.07 1.52 -26.37
N LEU A 379 -1.34 1.10 -26.41
CA LEU A 379 -2.49 1.99 -26.60
C LEU A 379 -2.56 3.05 -25.49
N VAL A 380 -2.44 2.65 -24.23
CA VAL A 380 -2.54 3.57 -23.09
C VAL A 380 -1.42 4.61 -23.13
N ARG A 381 -0.19 4.22 -23.46
CA ARG A 381 0.96 5.14 -23.61
C ARG A 381 0.77 6.12 -24.76
N GLU A 382 0.18 5.65 -25.87
CA GLU A 382 -0.19 6.52 -26.97
C GLU A 382 -1.24 7.55 -26.54
N LEU A 383 -2.28 7.13 -25.83
CA LEU A 383 -3.32 8.00 -25.28
C LEU A 383 -2.75 9.03 -24.30
N GLU A 384 -1.85 8.63 -23.39
CA GLU A 384 -1.16 9.56 -22.48
C GLU A 384 -0.43 10.67 -23.24
N THR A 385 0.20 10.29 -24.36
CA THR A 385 0.92 11.24 -25.22
C THR A 385 -0.05 12.18 -25.96
N LEU A 386 -1.10 11.64 -26.56
CA LEU A 386 -2.08 12.40 -27.34
C LEU A 386 -2.89 13.38 -26.45
N LEU A 387 -3.21 12.97 -25.24
CA LEU A 387 -3.99 13.73 -24.27
C LEU A 387 -3.12 14.59 -23.34
N SER A 388 -1.80 14.44 -23.40
CA SER A 388 -0.84 15.05 -22.46
C SER A 388 -1.22 14.87 -20.99
N CYS A 389 -1.73 13.70 -20.65
CA CYS A 389 -2.21 13.32 -19.32
C CYS A 389 -1.70 11.92 -18.96
N ASP A 390 -0.99 11.77 -17.83
CA ASP A 390 -0.39 10.51 -17.38
C ASP A 390 -1.25 9.77 -16.34
N ALA A 391 -2.46 10.27 -16.09
CA ALA A 391 -3.44 9.71 -15.18
C ALA A 391 -4.81 9.59 -15.89
N ILE A 392 -4.97 8.52 -16.66
CA ILE A 392 -6.18 8.25 -17.44
C ILE A 392 -6.80 6.89 -17.06
N ASP A 393 -8.10 6.84 -17.22
CA ASP A 393 -8.95 5.65 -17.11
C ASP A 393 -9.41 5.29 -18.53
N VAL A 394 -9.11 4.07 -18.97
CA VAL A 394 -9.30 3.60 -20.34
C VAL A 394 -10.11 2.30 -20.33
N GLU A 395 -11.28 2.31 -21.02
CA GLU A 395 -12.03 1.09 -21.32
C GLU A 395 -11.61 0.55 -22.69
N PHE A 396 -11.32 -0.74 -22.76
CA PHE A 396 -10.88 -1.39 -23.99
C PHE A 396 -11.56 -2.74 -24.24
N ALA A 397 -11.55 -3.18 -25.47
CA ALA A 397 -11.89 -4.55 -25.86
C ALA A 397 -10.95 -5.05 -26.97
N VAL A 398 -10.64 -6.34 -26.95
CA VAL A 398 -9.94 -7.05 -28.03
C VAL A 398 -10.94 -7.97 -28.71
N GLY A 399 -11.19 -7.75 -29.98
CA GLY A 399 -12.06 -8.61 -30.79
C GLY A 399 -11.42 -9.97 -31.07
N ASP A 400 -12.21 -10.94 -31.54
CA ASP A 400 -11.73 -12.26 -31.99
C ASP A 400 -10.77 -12.16 -33.19
N ASP A 401 -10.83 -11.05 -33.93
CA ASP A 401 -9.92 -10.71 -35.02
C ASP A 401 -8.57 -10.16 -34.56
N GLY A 402 -8.36 -10.05 -33.22
CA GLY A 402 -7.15 -9.53 -32.59
C GLY A 402 -7.07 -7.99 -32.62
N ARG A 403 -8.06 -7.28 -33.11
CA ARG A 403 -8.09 -5.81 -33.10
C ARG A 403 -8.38 -5.29 -31.69
N LEU A 404 -7.63 -4.26 -31.29
CA LEU A 404 -7.83 -3.57 -30.02
C LEU A 404 -8.69 -2.33 -30.24
N TYR A 405 -9.82 -2.28 -29.51
CA TYR A 405 -10.80 -1.19 -29.58
C TYR A 405 -10.71 -0.35 -28.30
N LEU A 406 -10.66 0.98 -28.49
CA LEU A 406 -10.85 1.96 -27.43
C LEU A 406 -12.37 2.21 -27.29
N LEU A 407 -12.92 1.89 -26.12
CA LEU A 407 -14.34 2.05 -25.83
C LEU A 407 -14.64 3.34 -25.05
N GLN A 408 -13.71 3.80 -24.23
CA GLN A 408 -13.82 5.05 -23.47
C GLN A 408 -12.44 5.47 -22.97
N VAL A 409 -12.22 6.79 -22.81
CA VAL A 409 -11.07 7.36 -22.09
C VAL A 409 -11.52 8.61 -21.34
N ARG A 410 -11.06 8.73 -20.08
CA ARG A 410 -11.34 9.90 -19.22
C ARG A 410 -10.15 10.17 -18.27
N PRO A 411 -10.07 11.38 -17.69
CA PRO A 411 -9.11 11.63 -16.61
C PRO A 411 -9.40 10.75 -15.41
N LEU A 412 -8.37 10.18 -14.82
CA LEU A 412 -8.49 9.44 -13.57
C LEU A 412 -8.57 10.44 -12.40
N ALA A 413 -9.65 10.36 -11.61
CA ALA A 413 -9.79 11.14 -10.38
C ALA A 413 -8.84 10.56 -9.33
N ILE A 414 -7.70 11.23 -9.10
CA ILE A 414 -6.76 10.89 -8.04
C ILE A 414 -6.98 11.90 -6.91
N GLU A 415 -7.17 11.43 -5.69
CA GLU A 415 -7.08 12.29 -4.51
C GLU A 415 -5.63 12.74 -4.32
N TRP A 416 -5.24 13.81 -4.97
CA TRP A 416 -3.93 14.43 -4.79
C TRP A 416 -3.85 15.07 -3.40
N GLN A 417 -3.38 14.31 -2.44
CA GLN A 417 -2.81 14.86 -1.22
C GLN A 417 -1.30 14.96 -1.45
N GLU A 418 -0.84 16.13 -1.85
CA GLU A 418 0.54 16.57 -2.07
C GLU A 418 1.41 15.76 -3.06
N PRO A 419 2.14 16.41 -3.98
CA PRO A 419 3.10 15.75 -4.88
C PRO A 419 4.40 15.43 -4.13
N SER A 420 4.40 14.43 -3.26
CA SER A 420 5.54 14.20 -2.37
C SER A 420 6.45 13.03 -2.77
N THR A 421 6.10 12.25 -3.79
CA THR A 421 6.97 11.13 -4.19
C THR A 421 7.21 11.18 -5.70
N ASN A 422 8.45 11.40 -6.10
CA ASN A 422 8.90 11.31 -7.49
C ASN A 422 8.83 9.84 -7.93
N ASP A 423 8.35 9.57 -9.14
CA ASP A 423 8.30 8.23 -9.75
C ASP A 423 9.67 7.53 -9.72
N GLU A 424 10.77 8.29 -9.86
CA GLU A 424 12.15 7.80 -9.73
C GLU A 424 12.46 7.22 -8.34
N LYS A 425 11.94 7.85 -7.26
CA LYS A 425 12.10 7.29 -5.90
C LYS A 425 11.36 5.96 -5.76
N VAL A 426 10.17 5.82 -6.36
CA VAL A 426 9.41 4.57 -6.38
C VAL A 426 10.17 3.50 -7.15
N GLU A 427 10.70 3.83 -8.32
CA GLU A 427 11.48 2.90 -9.14
C GLU A 427 12.75 2.43 -8.43
N THR A 428 13.48 3.35 -7.82
CA THR A 428 14.68 3.06 -7.02
C THR A 428 14.34 2.15 -5.84
N ALA A 429 13.24 2.42 -5.14
CA ALA A 429 12.78 1.60 -4.03
C ALA A 429 12.43 0.17 -4.49
N LEU A 430 11.71 0.02 -5.59
CA LEU A 430 11.38 -1.29 -6.15
C LEU A 430 12.62 -2.05 -6.62
N ALA A 431 13.60 -1.38 -7.21
CA ALA A 431 14.88 -1.98 -7.57
C ALA A 431 15.65 -2.48 -6.32
N ASN A 432 15.60 -1.73 -5.21
CA ASN A 432 16.16 -2.16 -3.94
C ASN A 432 15.41 -3.36 -3.36
N VAL A 433 14.08 -3.38 -3.45
CA VAL A 433 13.26 -4.54 -3.05
C VAL A 433 13.63 -5.78 -3.87
N ALA A 434 13.67 -5.67 -5.20
CA ALA A 434 14.02 -6.78 -6.08
C ALA A 434 15.41 -7.36 -5.77
N ARG A 435 16.40 -6.48 -5.58
CA ARG A 435 17.75 -6.89 -5.14
C ARG A 435 17.74 -7.59 -3.78
N LYS A 436 16.96 -7.10 -2.83
CA LYS A 436 16.83 -7.72 -1.51
C LYS A 436 16.14 -9.08 -1.60
N VAL A 437 15.10 -9.22 -2.40
CA VAL A 437 14.43 -10.50 -2.69
C VAL A 437 15.43 -11.49 -3.29
N GLU A 438 16.20 -11.08 -4.30
CA GLU A 438 17.23 -11.91 -4.91
C GLU A 438 18.25 -12.42 -3.90
N LEU A 439 18.79 -11.51 -3.06
CA LEU A 439 19.78 -11.86 -2.05
C LEU A 439 19.23 -12.85 -1.02
N LEU A 440 18.02 -12.61 -0.51
CA LEU A 440 17.40 -13.47 0.50
C LEU A 440 16.90 -14.80 -0.07
N SER A 441 16.66 -14.89 -1.39
CA SER A 441 16.23 -16.14 -2.04
C SER A 441 17.36 -17.14 -2.24
N ARG A 442 18.62 -16.73 -2.07
CA ARG A 442 19.78 -17.63 -2.18
C ARG A 442 19.80 -18.67 -1.07
N PRO A 443 20.36 -19.87 -1.29
CA PRO A 443 20.57 -20.85 -0.24
C PRO A 443 21.32 -20.26 0.95
N HIS A 444 20.90 -20.59 2.17
CA HIS A 444 21.49 -20.06 3.40
C HIS A 444 22.07 -21.21 4.25
N PRO A 445 23.30 -21.09 4.80
CA PRO A 445 23.98 -22.19 5.50
C PRO A 445 23.27 -22.67 6.79
N TYR A 446 22.39 -21.87 7.38
CA TYR A 446 21.66 -22.17 8.62
C TYR A 446 20.15 -22.34 8.42
N LEU A 447 19.66 -22.39 7.16
CA LEU A 447 18.26 -22.59 6.85
C LEU A 447 18.11 -23.73 5.86
N HIS A 448 17.17 -24.62 6.11
CA HIS A 448 16.76 -25.64 5.16
C HIS A 448 15.95 -25.02 4.01
N GLY A 449 15.96 -25.68 2.87
CA GLY A 449 15.29 -25.19 1.66
C GLY A 449 16.21 -24.37 0.74
N SER A 450 16.03 -24.57 -0.56
CA SER A 450 16.90 -24.02 -1.61
C SER A 450 16.55 -22.59 -2.02
N ARG A 451 15.35 -22.11 -1.68
CA ARG A 451 14.85 -20.77 -2.03
C ARG A 451 14.01 -20.18 -0.91
N ALA A 452 13.82 -18.86 -0.92
CA ALA A 452 12.85 -18.15 -0.08
C ALA A 452 11.77 -17.50 -0.93
N ILE A 453 10.59 -17.36 -0.37
CA ILE A 453 9.48 -16.54 -0.87
C ILE A 453 8.99 -15.66 0.28
N PHE A 454 8.28 -14.58 -0.04
CA PHE A 454 7.84 -13.61 0.93
C PHE A 454 6.33 -13.41 0.83
N GLY A 455 5.64 -13.42 1.96
CA GLY A 455 4.18 -13.31 1.98
C GLY A 455 3.68 -12.41 3.10
N VAL A 456 2.50 -11.80 2.92
CA VAL A 456 1.93 -10.87 3.91
C VAL A 456 1.17 -11.58 5.03
N MET A 457 0.75 -12.85 4.84
CA MET A 457 -0.12 -13.58 5.79
C MET A 457 0.42 -14.93 6.32
N PRO A 458 1.53 -15.52 5.85
CA PRO A 458 1.87 -16.94 6.13
C PRO A 458 2.17 -17.27 7.60
N ASP A 459 2.49 -16.35 8.45
CA ASP A 459 2.74 -16.56 9.88
C ASP A 459 2.64 -15.22 10.60
N TRP A 460 2.08 -15.20 11.82
CA TRP A 460 1.87 -13.95 12.57
C TRP A 460 1.10 -12.84 11.85
N ASN A 461 0.63 -13.08 10.68
CA ASN A 461 -0.27 -12.28 9.85
C ASN A 461 -0.10 -10.75 10.02
N PRO A 462 1.04 -10.15 9.63
CA PRO A 462 1.24 -8.71 9.81
C PRO A 462 0.17 -7.87 9.10
N ALA A 463 -0.31 -8.30 7.94
CA ALA A 463 -1.37 -7.59 7.23
C ALA A 463 -2.68 -7.50 8.03
N GLU A 464 -3.01 -8.52 8.84
CA GLU A 464 -4.17 -8.52 9.74
C GLU A 464 -3.94 -7.64 10.97
N ILE A 465 -2.76 -7.73 11.60
CA ILE A 465 -2.49 -7.15 12.92
C ILE A 465 -2.10 -5.67 12.84
N ILE A 466 -1.27 -5.29 11.88
CA ILE A 466 -0.76 -3.92 11.74
C ILE A 466 -1.11 -3.26 10.39
N GLY A 467 -1.75 -4.01 9.48
CA GLY A 467 -2.09 -3.56 8.14
C GLY A 467 -0.96 -3.76 7.12
N VAL A 468 -1.32 -3.72 5.82
CA VAL A 468 -0.34 -3.86 4.72
C VAL A 468 0.57 -2.65 4.55
N ARG A 469 0.13 -1.46 4.99
CA ARG A 469 0.90 -0.21 5.00
C ARG A 469 0.87 0.40 6.40
N PRO A 470 1.50 -0.25 7.40
CA PRO A 470 1.43 0.19 8.79
C PRO A 470 2.13 1.52 9.00
N TRP A 471 1.68 2.24 10.02
CA TRP A 471 2.41 3.39 10.51
C TRP A 471 3.79 2.96 11.04
N PRO A 472 4.83 3.79 10.92
CA PRO A 472 6.18 3.45 11.38
C PRO A 472 6.24 3.01 12.85
N LEU A 473 5.47 3.65 13.74
CA LEU A 473 5.42 3.25 15.14
C LEU A 473 4.81 1.83 15.31
N SER A 474 3.70 1.55 14.65
CA SER A 474 3.07 0.23 14.68
C SER A 474 4.00 -0.86 14.18
N LEU A 475 4.68 -0.60 13.05
CA LEU A 475 5.65 -1.52 12.46
C LEU A 475 6.82 -1.81 13.41
N SER A 476 7.42 -0.77 14.00
CA SER A 476 8.57 -0.92 14.89
C SER A 476 8.21 -1.62 16.21
N LEU A 477 7.05 -1.32 16.78
CA LEU A 477 6.54 -2.01 17.97
C LEU A 477 6.22 -3.49 17.68
N TYR A 478 5.64 -3.80 16.54
CA TYR A 478 5.34 -5.17 16.15
C TYR A 478 6.63 -5.99 15.97
N ARG A 479 7.64 -5.39 15.36
CA ARG A 479 8.99 -5.97 15.24
C ARG A 479 9.60 -6.26 16.62
N GLU A 480 9.64 -5.27 17.48
CA GLU A 480 10.23 -5.35 18.83
C GLU A 480 9.55 -6.39 19.70
N LEU A 481 8.22 -6.43 19.68
CA LEU A 481 7.43 -7.30 20.55
C LEU A 481 7.32 -8.73 20.03
N ILE A 482 7.44 -8.96 18.71
CA ILE A 482 7.14 -10.27 18.11
C ILE A 482 8.21 -10.72 17.13
N THR A 483 8.33 -10.04 15.96
CA THR A 483 8.93 -10.66 14.77
C THR A 483 10.44 -10.61 14.70
N ASP A 484 11.11 -9.74 15.47
CA ASP A 484 12.58 -9.68 15.42
C ASP A 484 13.24 -10.81 16.23
N ALA A 485 12.65 -11.23 17.36
CA ALA A 485 13.26 -12.27 18.20
C ALA A 485 12.26 -13.15 18.97
N ILE A 486 11.21 -12.59 19.55
CA ILE A 486 10.33 -13.26 20.52
C ILE A 486 9.69 -14.52 19.93
N TRP A 487 9.23 -14.48 18.68
CA TRP A 487 8.67 -15.60 17.96
C TRP A 487 9.61 -16.82 17.93
N ALA A 488 10.91 -16.59 17.69
CA ALA A 488 11.90 -17.66 17.57
C ALA A 488 12.27 -18.27 18.94
N TYR A 489 12.32 -17.44 19.98
CA TYR A 489 12.51 -17.96 21.35
C TYR A 489 11.39 -18.91 21.76
N GLN A 490 10.15 -18.59 21.41
CA GLN A 490 9.03 -19.47 21.71
C GLN A 490 9.12 -20.80 20.94
N ARG A 491 9.43 -20.76 19.62
CA ARG A 491 9.56 -21.96 18.79
C ARG A 491 10.62 -22.91 19.36
N ASP A 492 11.81 -22.37 19.66
CA ASP A 492 12.89 -23.17 20.26
C ASP A 492 12.50 -23.74 21.64
N ASN A 493 11.84 -22.95 22.50
CA ASN A 493 11.38 -23.40 23.81
C ASN A 493 10.39 -24.59 23.70
N TYR A 494 9.56 -24.61 22.66
CA TYR A 494 8.58 -25.66 22.42
C TYR A 494 9.17 -26.90 21.74
N GLY A 495 10.37 -26.82 21.18
CA GLY A 495 11.11 -27.97 20.64
C GLY A 495 11.17 -28.01 19.12
N TYR A 496 10.88 -26.92 18.47
CA TYR A 496 11.13 -26.74 17.05
C TYR A 496 12.58 -26.30 16.79
N GLN A 497 12.93 -26.04 15.54
CA GLN A 497 14.26 -25.57 15.12
C GLN A 497 14.60 -24.23 15.80
N ASN A 498 15.89 -24.06 16.13
CA ASN A 498 16.40 -22.85 16.77
C ASN A 498 16.75 -21.79 15.74
N LEU A 499 15.87 -20.80 15.59
CA LEU A 499 16.00 -19.68 14.65
C LEU A 499 16.15 -18.32 15.33
N ARG A 500 16.68 -18.28 16.55
CA ARG A 500 16.75 -17.06 17.39
C ARG A 500 17.53 -15.90 16.76
N SER A 501 18.37 -16.18 15.76
CA SER A 501 19.15 -15.15 15.05
C SER A 501 18.46 -14.59 13.81
N PHE A 502 17.27 -15.10 13.47
CA PHE A 502 16.55 -14.69 12.28
C PHE A 502 15.34 -13.83 12.64
N PRO A 503 15.19 -12.64 12.02
CA PRO A 503 13.91 -11.97 12.01
C PRO A 503 12.93 -12.77 11.14
N LEU A 504 11.69 -12.88 11.60
CA LEU A 504 10.63 -13.54 10.82
C LEU A 504 10.16 -12.65 9.69
N MET A 505 10.09 -11.35 9.95
CA MET A 505 9.52 -10.36 9.05
C MET A 505 10.61 -9.51 8.39
N VAL A 506 10.52 -9.37 7.07
CA VAL A 506 11.31 -8.44 6.26
C VAL A 506 10.44 -7.23 5.94
N SER A 507 10.97 -6.03 6.14
CA SER A 507 10.28 -4.79 5.73
C SER A 507 10.81 -4.33 4.37
N PHE A 508 9.95 -4.30 3.36
CA PHE A 508 10.23 -3.73 2.06
C PHE A 508 9.74 -2.27 2.00
N HIS A 509 10.59 -1.34 2.39
CA HIS A 509 10.24 0.09 2.52
C HIS A 509 8.97 0.34 3.33
N GLY A 510 8.83 -0.31 4.49
CA GLY A 510 7.67 -0.18 5.37
C GLY A 510 6.54 -1.20 5.10
N LEU A 511 6.56 -1.91 3.98
CA LEU A 511 5.64 -3.00 3.70
C LEU A 511 6.11 -4.28 4.43
N PRO A 512 5.29 -4.88 5.31
CA PRO A 512 5.69 -6.03 6.12
C PRO A 512 5.47 -7.34 5.36
N TYR A 513 6.52 -8.14 5.22
CA TYR A 513 6.50 -9.46 4.60
C TYR A 513 7.13 -10.51 5.50
N ILE A 514 6.52 -11.65 5.63
CA ILE A 514 7.10 -12.82 6.29
C ILE A 514 8.08 -13.50 5.33
N ASP A 515 9.31 -13.78 5.78
CA ASP A 515 10.18 -14.75 5.11
C ASP A 515 9.62 -16.15 5.34
N VAL A 516 8.99 -16.70 4.29
CA VAL A 516 8.27 -17.98 4.36
C VAL A 516 9.24 -19.14 4.60
N ARG A 517 10.48 -19.07 4.08
CA ARG A 517 11.50 -20.08 4.36
C ARG A 517 11.86 -20.09 5.84
N VAL A 518 12.07 -18.92 6.43
CA VAL A 518 12.32 -18.79 7.89
C VAL A 518 11.13 -19.33 8.69
N SER A 519 9.92 -18.95 8.32
CA SER A 519 8.70 -19.45 8.96
C SER A 519 8.61 -20.98 8.87
N PHE A 520 8.75 -21.57 7.67
CA PHE A 520 8.60 -23.01 7.49
C PHE A 520 9.70 -23.82 8.17
N ASN A 521 10.94 -23.33 8.20
CA ASN A 521 11.99 -23.91 9.05
C ASN A 521 11.59 -23.95 10.54
N SER A 522 10.85 -22.92 11.01
CA SER A 522 10.45 -22.82 12.41
C SER A 522 9.42 -23.85 12.85
N PHE A 523 8.78 -24.55 11.92
CA PHE A 523 7.83 -25.61 12.21
C PHE A 523 8.44 -27.01 12.10
N VAL A 524 9.70 -27.12 11.66
CA VAL A 524 10.41 -28.40 11.66
C VAL A 524 10.74 -28.78 13.11
N PRO A 525 10.30 -29.96 13.61
CA PRO A 525 10.68 -30.41 14.94
C PRO A 525 12.19 -30.59 15.07
N ARG A 526 12.73 -30.27 16.25
CA ARG A 526 14.14 -30.56 16.56
C ARG A 526 14.42 -32.05 16.47
N GLY A 527 15.51 -32.43 15.82
CA GLY A 527 15.93 -33.80 15.64
C GLY A 527 15.41 -34.50 14.38
N VAL A 528 14.70 -33.77 13.53
CA VAL A 528 14.47 -34.22 12.14
C VAL A 528 15.81 -34.11 11.37
N PRO A 529 16.22 -35.14 10.60
CA PRO A 529 17.45 -35.10 9.82
C PRO A 529 17.48 -33.94 8.83
N ASP A 530 18.66 -33.32 8.62
CA ASP A 530 18.80 -32.09 7.79
C ASP A 530 18.33 -32.30 6.33
N ASP A 531 18.61 -33.49 5.74
CA ASP A 531 18.15 -33.81 4.40
C ASP A 531 16.61 -33.85 4.31
N LEU A 532 15.97 -34.52 5.27
CA LEU A 532 14.51 -34.61 5.35
C LEU A 532 13.91 -33.22 5.59
N ALA A 533 14.50 -32.42 6.49
CA ALA A 533 14.08 -31.05 6.74
C ALA A 533 14.19 -30.17 5.48
N GLY A 534 15.27 -30.33 4.69
CA GLY A 534 15.46 -29.59 3.44
C GLY A 534 14.41 -29.91 2.39
N ARG A 535 14.14 -31.22 2.19
CA ARG A 535 13.08 -31.69 1.26
C ARG A 535 11.70 -31.22 1.72
N LEU A 536 11.43 -31.27 3.03
CA LEU A 536 10.14 -30.89 3.59
C LEU A 536 9.88 -29.38 3.42
N VAL A 537 10.86 -28.52 3.72
CA VAL A 537 10.71 -27.05 3.54
C VAL A 537 10.51 -26.71 2.07
N ASN A 538 11.23 -27.36 1.14
CA ASN A 538 11.01 -27.13 -0.29
C ASN A 538 9.59 -27.56 -0.71
N TYR A 539 9.13 -28.72 -0.27
CA TYR A 539 7.77 -29.20 -0.52
C TYR A 539 6.70 -28.20 -0.04
N TYR A 540 6.84 -27.67 1.16
CA TYR A 540 5.92 -26.68 1.70
C TYR A 540 5.90 -25.39 0.86
N ILE A 541 7.07 -24.91 0.42
CA ILE A 541 7.18 -23.73 -0.46
C ILE A 541 6.53 -24.02 -1.82
N ASP A 542 6.80 -25.17 -2.41
CA ASP A 542 6.23 -25.55 -3.70
C ASP A 542 4.71 -25.67 -3.63
N ARG A 543 4.19 -26.23 -2.55
CA ARG A 543 2.74 -26.32 -2.31
C ARG A 543 2.10 -24.94 -2.15
N LEU A 544 2.71 -24.01 -1.41
CA LEU A 544 2.19 -22.66 -1.30
C LEU A 544 2.19 -21.92 -2.63
N LEU A 545 3.20 -22.15 -3.48
CA LEU A 545 3.27 -21.55 -4.81
C LEU A 545 2.23 -22.12 -5.77
N SER A 546 1.92 -23.42 -5.66
CA SER A 546 0.87 -24.04 -6.47
C SER A 546 -0.54 -23.64 -6.02
N GLU A 547 -0.71 -23.31 -4.73
CA GLU A 547 -1.98 -22.93 -4.11
C GLU A 547 -1.85 -21.61 -3.32
N PRO A 548 -1.60 -20.46 -3.99
CA PRO A 548 -1.31 -19.18 -3.31
C PRO A 548 -2.43 -18.68 -2.40
N HIS A 549 -3.67 -19.11 -2.64
CA HIS A 549 -4.84 -18.79 -1.81
C HIS A 549 -4.78 -19.41 -0.40
N LEU A 550 -3.86 -20.35 -0.15
CA LEU A 550 -3.64 -20.94 1.16
C LEU A 550 -2.64 -20.15 2.04
N HIS A 551 -2.21 -18.98 1.60
CA HIS A 551 -1.18 -18.21 2.30
C HIS A 551 -1.58 -17.76 3.73
N ASP A 552 -2.87 -17.68 4.03
CA ASP A 552 -3.43 -17.40 5.36
C ASP A 552 -3.79 -18.67 6.16
N LYS A 553 -3.62 -19.85 5.56
CA LYS A 553 -4.00 -21.16 6.13
C LYS A 553 -2.82 -22.13 6.21
N VAL A 554 -1.59 -21.64 6.13
CA VAL A 554 -0.39 -22.50 6.01
C VAL A 554 -0.26 -23.52 7.13
N GLU A 555 -0.62 -23.17 8.38
CA GLU A 555 -0.51 -24.06 9.53
C GLU A 555 -1.51 -25.22 9.51
N PHE A 556 -2.63 -25.08 8.81
CA PHE A 556 -3.68 -26.10 8.75
C PHE A 556 -3.60 -26.92 7.48
N GLU A 557 -3.23 -26.30 6.36
CA GLU A 557 -3.34 -26.89 5.05
C GLU A 557 -1.98 -27.29 4.44
N ILE A 558 -0.90 -26.62 4.77
CA ILE A 558 0.40 -26.81 4.11
C ILE A 558 1.39 -27.56 4.98
N ILE A 559 1.62 -27.12 6.22
CA ILE A 559 2.67 -27.61 7.08
C ILE A 559 2.15 -28.63 8.11
N PHE A 560 3.05 -29.51 8.56
CA PHE A 560 2.80 -30.38 9.70
C PHE A 560 3.45 -29.77 10.95
N SER A 561 2.65 -29.12 11.81
CA SER A 561 3.15 -28.41 12.98
C SER A 561 3.03 -29.20 14.30
N CYS A 562 2.19 -30.24 14.33
CA CYS A 562 1.97 -31.11 15.50
C CYS A 562 1.49 -32.50 15.05
N TYR A 563 1.39 -33.42 16.00
CA TYR A 563 0.77 -34.72 15.79
C TYR A 563 -0.73 -34.64 16.08
N THR A 564 -1.55 -35.10 15.16
CA THR A 564 -3.01 -35.20 15.27
C THR A 564 -3.46 -36.64 14.96
N LEU A 565 -4.69 -37.02 15.30
CA LEU A 565 -5.18 -38.37 15.10
C LEU A 565 -5.36 -38.76 13.62
N ASP A 566 -5.59 -37.77 12.76
CA ASP A 566 -5.70 -37.90 11.30
C ASP A 566 -4.34 -37.75 10.57
N LEU A 567 -3.25 -37.48 11.30
CA LEU A 567 -1.93 -37.21 10.71
C LEU A 567 -1.44 -38.36 9.80
N PRO A 568 -1.59 -39.64 10.13
CA PRO A 568 -1.13 -40.74 9.23
C PRO A 568 -1.78 -40.65 7.84
N GLU A 569 -3.07 -40.34 7.76
CA GLU A 569 -3.77 -40.18 6.50
C GLU A 569 -3.30 -38.91 5.74
N ARG A 570 -3.17 -37.79 6.42
CA ARG A 570 -2.64 -36.56 5.82
C ARG A 570 -1.21 -36.74 5.29
N MET A 571 -0.35 -37.46 6.01
CA MET A 571 1.03 -37.73 5.61
C MET A 571 1.13 -38.71 4.43
N SER A 572 0.14 -39.58 4.19
CA SER A 572 0.15 -40.46 3.03
C SER A 572 0.18 -39.69 1.71
N ARG A 573 -0.38 -38.51 1.66
CA ARG A 573 -0.41 -37.63 0.48
C ARG A 573 0.98 -37.13 0.06
N ILE A 574 1.91 -36.97 0.99
CA ILE A 574 3.26 -36.51 0.66
C ILE A 574 4.18 -37.60 0.16
N ALA A 575 3.80 -38.89 0.29
CA ALA A 575 4.54 -40.00 -0.27
C ALA A 575 4.66 -39.89 -1.80
N GLU A 576 3.64 -39.35 -2.48
CA GLU A 576 3.64 -39.09 -3.93
C GLU A 576 4.67 -38.03 -4.35
N HIS A 577 5.18 -37.24 -3.40
CA HIS A 577 6.20 -36.19 -3.60
C HIS A 577 7.62 -36.61 -3.23
N GLY A 578 7.89 -37.96 -3.23
CA GLY A 578 9.24 -38.53 -3.07
C GLY A 578 9.70 -38.68 -1.62
N PHE A 579 8.76 -38.70 -0.65
CA PHE A 579 9.07 -39.03 0.74
C PHE A 579 8.91 -40.56 0.94
N SER A 580 9.96 -41.18 1.47
CA SER A 580 9.95 -42.64 1.74
C SER A 580 9.11 -42.96 2.98
N PRO A 581 8.66 -44.24 3.15
CA PRO A 581 8.01 -44.67 4.40
C PRO A 581 8.85 -44.41 5.67
N GLN A 582 10.19 -44.47 5.54
CA GLN A 582 11.09 -44.14 6.64
C GLN A 582 11.05 -42.62 6.96
N ASP A 583 11.07 -41.75 5.95
CA ASP A 583 10.93 -40.29 6.15
C ASP A 583 9.63 -39.96 6.88
N LEU A 584 8.52 -40.61 6.48
CA LEU A 584 7.21 -40.41 7.11
C LEU A 584 7.20 -40.89 8.56
N ALA A 585 7.83 -42.01 8.86
CA ALA A 585 7.95 -42.55 10.21
C ALA A 585 8.82 -41.62 11.10
N GLU A 586 9.93 -41.12 10.59
CA GLU A 586 10.82 -40.17 11.30
C GLU A 586 10.10 -38.84 11.60
N LEU A 587 9.41 -38.27 10.63
CA LEU A 587 8.65 -37.03 10.80
C LEU A 587 7.49 -37.24 11.80
N SER A 588 6.70 -38.28 11.62
CA SER A 588 5.58 -38.62 12.50
C SER A 588 6.05 -38.82 13.95
N GLY A 589 7.13 -39.58 14.15
CA GLY A 589 7.74 -39.80 15.47
C GLY A 589 8.26 -38.48 16.10
N ALA A 590 8.86 -37.60 15.30
CA ALA A 590 9.32 -36.29 15.79
C ALA A 590 8.16 -35.38 16.19
N LEU A 591 7.09 -35.31 15.38
CA LEU A 591 5.88 -34.56 15.69
C LEU A 591 5.17 -35.08 16.94
N ARG A 592 5.09 -36.41 17.10
CA ARG A 592 4.51 -37.05 18.27
C ARG A 592 5.27 -36.70 19.57
N ARG A 593 6.60 -36.85 19.57
CA ARG A 593 7.43 -36.44 20.70
C ARG A 593 7.26 -34.96 21.05
N LEU A 594 7.19 -34.11 20.03
CA LEU A 594 6.96 -32.66 20.20
C LEU A 594 5.59 -32.42 20.86
N THR A 595 4.53 -32.99 20.31
CA THR A 595 3.16 -32.82 20.80
C THR A 595 3.02 -33.33 22.25
N ASN A 596 3.52 -34.54 22.56
CA ASN A 596 3.53 -35.07 23.93
C ASN A 596 4.21 -34.11 24.93
N ARG A 597 5.36 -33.52 24.54
CA ARG A 597 6.06 -32.53 25.39
C ARG A 597 5.21 -31.27 25.65
N ILE A 598 4.39 -30.86 24.71
CA ILE A 598 3.55 -29.66 24.84
C ILE A 598 2.33 -29.93 25.72
N ILE A 599 1.67 -31.09 25.54
CA ILE A 599 0.38 -31.39 26.13
C ILE A 599 0.47 -32.12 27.48
N HIS A 600 1.60 -32.81 27.78
CA HIS A 600 1.74 -33.73 28.90
C HIS A 600 1.68 -33.07 30.29
N GLY A 601 0.69 -33.44 31.08
CA GLY A 601 0.59 -33.34 32.54
C GLY A 601 0.81 -31.94 33.16
N GLU A 602 1.19 -31.92 34.42
CA GLU A 602 1.41 -30.71 35.24
C GLU A 602 2.62 -29.87 34.75
N THR A 603 3.60 -30.51 34.11
CA THR A 603 4.81 -29.85 33.59
C THR A 603 4.64 -29.29 32.17
N ALA A 604 3.43 -29.37 31.61
CA ALA A 604 3.12 -28.92 30.27
C ALA A 604 3.57 -27.45 30.03
N LEU A 605 4.13 -27.20 28.87
CA LEU A 605 4.71 -25.88 28.55
C LEU A 605 3.66 -24.77 28.55
N TRP A 606 2.42 -25.10 28.15
CA TRP A 606 1.32 -24.14 28.13
C TRP A 606 0.90 -23.66 29.53
N ARG A 607 0.96 -24.55 30.55
CA ARG A 607 0.66 -24.17 31.96
C ARG A 607 1.68 -23.17 32.49
N ARG A 608 2.96 -23.40 32.17
CA ARG A 608 4.05 -22.51 32.54
C ARG A 608 3.91 -21.14 31.86
N ASP A 609 3.53 -21.11 30.59
CA ASP A 609 3.32 -19.85 29.86
C ASP A 609 2.09 -19.12 30.39
N ARG A 610 1.01 -19.84 30.75
CA ARG A 610 -0.16 -19.24 31.43
C ARG A 610 0.26 -18.53 32.72
N GLY A 611 1.06 -19.19 33.57
CA GLY A 611 1.55 -18.58 34.82
C GLY A 611 2.37 -17.32 34.63
N LYS A 612 3.10 -17.19 33.48
CA LYS A 612 3.82 -15.94 33.14
C LYS A 612 2.86 -14.82 32.77
N ILE A 613 1.77 -15.11 32.05
CA ILE A 613 0.74 -14.11 31.74
C ILE A 613 0.10 -13.58 33.05
N ASP A 614 -0.20 -14.45 33.98
CA ASP A 614 -0.73 -14.06 35.31
C ASP A 614 0.27 -13.17 36.05
N LEU A 615 1.58 -13.49 35.95
CA LEU A 615 2.64 -12.67 36.54
C LEU A 615 2.72 -11.29 35.89
N LEU A 616 2.52 -11.15 34.53
CA LEU A 616 2.44 -9.86 33.87
C LEU A 616 1.33 -9.00 34.46
N ALA A 617 0.14 -9.59 34.66
CA ALA A 617 -0.99 -8.89 35.25
C ALA A 617 -0.69 -8.38 36.69
N GLN A 618 0.07 -9.14 37.47
CA GLN A 618 0.51 -8.75 38.83
C GLN A 618 1.62 -7.67 38.79
N ARG A 619 2.49 -7.67 37.82
CA ARG A 619 3.62 -6.71 37.69
C ARG A 619 3.18 -5.34 37.16
N LEU A 620 2.14 -5.28 36.37
CA LEU A 620 1.70 -4.04 35.74
C LEU A 620 1.45 -2.89 36.73
N PRO A 621 0.76 -3.06 37.88
CA PRO A 621 0.62 -2.01 38.87
C PRO A 621 1.97 -1.49 39.43
N THR A 622 2.98 -2.36 39.56
CA THR A 622 4.31 -1.96 40.00
C THR A 622 4.96 -0.95 39.05
N VAL A 623 4.90 -1.23 37.74
CA VAL A 623 5.46 -0.31 36.73
C VAL A 623 4.64 0.98 36.61
N ARG A 624 3.30 0.88 36.70
CA ARG A 624 2.40 2.05 36.66
C ARG A 624 2.63 3.03 37.80
N ASN A 625 2.87 2.50 39.03
CA ASN A 625 2.96 3.29 40.25
C ASN A 625 4.41 3.62 40.63
N ALA A 626 5.41 3.19 39.85
CA ALA A 626 6.81 3.50 40.13
C ALA A 626 7.11 4.98 39.94
N GLU A 627 7.96 5.54 40.82
CA GLU A 627 8.47 6.91 40.68
C GLU A 627 9.63 6.98 39.67
N ILE A 628 9.32 6.78 38.39
CA ILE A 628 10.26 6.83 37.27
C ILE A 628 9.75 7.77 36.19
N ASP A 629 10.64 8.31 35.36
CA ASP A 629 10.28 9.16 34.22
C ASP A 629 9.48 8.37 33.15
N LYS A 630 8.87 9.10 32.21
CA LYS A 630 8.00 8.50 31.17
C LYS A 630 8.75 7.57 30.24
N ILE A 631 9.97 7.92 29.84
CA ILE A 631 10.78 7.10 28.92
C ILE A 631 11.10 5.76 29.58
N SER A 632 11.57 5.80 30.83
CA SER A 632 11.83 4.61 31.64
C SER A 632 10.57 3.75 31.80
N ARG A 633 9.40 4.38 32.03
CA ARG A 633 8.13 3.66 32.17
C ARG A 633 7.69 3.01 30.86
N ILE A 634 7.79 3.69 29.73
CA ILE A 634 7.52 3.11 28.40
C ILE A 634 8.43 1.91 28.17
N TYR A 635 9.74 2.07 28.40
CA TYR A 635 10.71 1.00 28.24
C TYR A 635 10.35 -0.25 29.07
N TRP A 636 10.05 -0.09 30.36
CA TRP A 636 9.73 -1.23 31.23
C TRP A 636 8.36 -1.85 30.93
N LEU A 637 7.38 -1.09 30.47
CA LEU A 637 6.11 -1.65 29.99
C LEU A 637 6.33 -2.54 28.76
N ILE A 638 7.16 -2.13 27.82
CA ILE A 638 7.50 -2.93 26.62
C ILE A 638 8.36 -4.15 27.01
N GLU A 639 9.36 -4.00 27.88
CA GLU A 639 10.21 -5.12 28.33
C GLU A 639 9.42 -6.19 29.12
N ASP A 640 8.54 -5.78 30.03
CA ASP A 640 7.66 -6.72 30.72
C ASP A 640 6.65 -7.35 29.73
N CYS A 641 6.13 -6.58 28.79
CA CYS A 641 5.28 -7.09 27.72
C CYS A 641 6.00 -8.18 26.89
N LYS A 642 7.28 -8.01 26.55
CA LYS A 642 8.08 -9.02 25.83
C LYS A 642 8.25 -10.30 26.67
N ARG A 643 8.71 -10.16 27.90
CA ARG A 643 9.14 -11.30 28.76
C ARG A 643 7.97 -12.10 29.31
N TYR A 644 6.93 -11.42 29.76
CA TYR A 644 5.79 -12.01 30.45
C TYR A 644 4.49 -11.92 29.65
N GLY A 645 4.49 -11.23 28.51
CA GLY A 645 3.36 -11.04 27.62
C GLY A 645 3.53 -11.80 26.31
N THR A 646 4.21 -11.22 25.32
CA THR A 646 4.24 -11.75 23.95
C THR A 646 5.00 -13.06 23.81
N LEU A 647 6.06 -13.31 24.60
CA LEU A 647 6.75 -14.59 24.60
C LEU A 647 5.84 -15.75 25.08
N PRO A 648 5.19 -15.68 26.26
CA PRO A 648 4.25 -16.73 26.66
C PRO A 648 2.96 -16.73 25.82
N PHE A 649 2.50 -15.57 25.32
CA PHE A 649 1.39 -15.53 24.36
C PHE A 649 1.69 -16.35 23.09
N ALA A 650 2.90 -16.23 22.53
CA ALA A 650 3.32 -17.04 21.39
C ALA A 650 3.26 -18.56 21.70
N GLY A 651 3.59 -18.95 22.94
CA GLY A 651 3.44 -20.33 23.42
C GLY A 651 1.98 -20.77 23.52
N LEU A 652 1.14 -19.94 24.13
CA LEU A 652 -0.30 -20.21 24.25
C LEU A 652 -1.01 -20.17 22.90
N ALA A 653 -0.60 -19.30 21.96
CA ALA A 653 -1.10 -19.32 20.61
C ALA A 653 -0.76 -20.64 19.91
N ARG A 654 0.47 -21.15 20.07
CA ARG A 654 0.86 -22.48 19.56
C ARG A 654 0.03 -23.59 20.19
N ALA A 655 -0.18 -23.56 21.49
CA ALA A 655 -1.04 -24.51 22.19
C ALA A 655 -2.49 -24.43 21.69
N GLY A 656 -3.01 -23.23 21.45
CA GLY A 656 -4.35 -23.02 20.88
C GLY A 656 -4.49 -23.59 19.47
N PHE A 657 -3.50 -23.39 18.59
CA PHE A 657 -3.51 -23.99 17.24
C PHE A 657 -3.46 -25.53 17.30
N ILE A 658 -2.63 -26.11 18.17
CA ILE A 658 -2.58 -27.55 18.39
C ILE A 658 -3.94 -28.08 18.93
N ALA A 659 -4.54 -27.34 19.87
CA ALA A 659 -5.85 -27.67 20.44
C ALA A 659 -6.94 -27.70 19.37
N VAL A 660 -6.99 -26.69 18.49
CA VAL A 660 -7.95 -26.65 17.38
C VAL A 660 -7.71 -27.79 16.39
N GLN A 661 -6.45 -28.08 16.01
CA GLN A 661 -6.13 -29.18 15.11
C GLN A 661 -6.51 -30.56 15.73
N LEU A 662 -6.28 -30.77 17.02
CA LEU A 662 -6.73 -31.97 17.73
C LEU A 662 -8.25 -32.07 17.74
N LEU A 663 -8.96 -31.01 18.01
CA LEU A 663 -10.43 -30.99 17.97
C LEU A 663 -10.97 -31.29 16.56
N GLN A 664 -10.37 -30.71 15.51
CA GLN A 664 -10.69 -31.02 14.14
C GLN A 664 -10.42 -32.51 13.82
N SER A 665 -9.30 -33.05 14.30
CA SER A 665 -8.99 -34.48 14.09
C SER A 665 -10.03 -35.41 14.75
N PHE A 666 -10.71 -35.02 15.83
CA PHE A 666 -11.83 -35.80 16.37
C PHE A 666 -12.99 -35.88 15.38
N VAL A 667 -13.22 -34.85 14.61
CA VAL A 667 -14.25 -34.85 13.54
C VAL A 667 -13.83 -35.74 12.38
N GLU A 668 -12.59 -35.61 11.94
CA GLU A 668 -12.03 -36.39 10.80
C GLU A 668 -11.99 -37.90 11.09
N VAL A 669 -11.64 -38.30 12.32
CA VAL A 669 -11.62 -39.74 12.71
C VAL A 669 -12.97 -40.23 13.20
N GLY A 670 -14.06 -39.43 13.11
CA GLY A 670 -15.43 -39.80 13.41
C GLY A 670 -15.77 -39.99 14.89
N VAL A 671 -15.01 -39.36 15.80
CA VAL A 671 -15.32 -39.30 17.25
C VAL A 671 -16.42 -38.28 17.53
N LEU A 672 -16.35 -37.16 16.84
CA LEU A 672 -17.37 -36.10 16.86
C LEU A 672 -17.91 -35.91 15.45
N ASN A 673 -19.17 -35.49 15.33
CA ASN A 673 -19.66 -34.93 14.09
C ASN A 673 -19.39 -33.40 14.02
N ALA A 674 -19.62 -32.77 12.88
CA ALA A 674 -19.33 -31.35 12.66
C ALA A 674 -20.14 -30.43 13.60
N GLU A 675 -21.38 -30.80 13.94
CA GLU A 675 -22.26 -30.04 14.85
C GLU A 675 -21.78 -30.14 16.29
N GLU A 676 -21.34 -31.32 16.72
CA GLU A 676 -20.75 -31.54 18.04
C GLU A 676 -19.43 -30.77 18.18
N GLY A 677 -18.57 -30.77 17.14
CA GLY A 677 -17.35 -29.95 17.10
C GLY A 677 -17.64 -28.46 17.24
N ALA A 678 -18.62 -27.94 16.52
CA ALA A 678 -19.06 -26.55 16.64
C ALA A 678 -19.64 -26.24 18.03
N THR A 679 -20.44 -27.15 18.61
CA THR A 679 -20.98 -27.01 19.98
C THR A 679 -19.88 -27.00 21.01
N PHE A 680 -18.83 -27.84 20.83
CA PHE A 680 -17.65 -27.83 21.71
C PHE A 680 -16.98 -26.44 21.67
N MET A 681 -16.72 -25.90 20.50
CA MET A 681 -16.13 -24.55 20.33
C MET A 681 -16.97 -23.48 21.01
N ALA A 682 -18.30 -23.50 20.83
CA ALA A 682 -19.23 -22.56 21.44
C ALA A 682 -19.31 -22.70 22.98
N SER A 683 -18.85 -23.83 23.55
CA SER A 683 -18.80 -24.05 25.00
C SER A 683 -17.54 -23.52 25.69
N VAL A 684 -16.55 -23.03 24.93
CA VAL A 684 -15.29 -22.51 25.46
C VAL A 684 -15.48 -21.08 25.96
N ASP A 685 -15.01 -20.81 27.18
CA ASP A 685 -15.21 -19.52 27.86
C ASP A 685 -14.06 -18.54 27.48
N THR A 686 -14.21 -17.83 26.37
CA THR A 686 -13.22 -16.87 25.90
C THR A 686 -13.45 -15.45 26.43
N VAL A 687 -12.42 -14.58 26.35
CA VAL A 687 -12.56 -13.14 26.67
C VAL A 687 -13.63 -12.51 25.78
N GLY A 688 -13.66 -12.88 24.50
CA GLY A 688 -14.64 -12.40 23.56
C GLY A 688 -16.08 -12.77 23.95
N SER A 689 -16.35 -14.03 24.39
CA SER A 689 -17.68 -14.42 24.86
C SER A 689 -18.12 -13.64 26.11
N ARG A 690 -17.18 -13.29 26.99
CA ARG A 690 -17.44 -12.51 28.19
C ARG A 690 -17.74 -11.04 27.95
N ILE A 691 -17.09 -10.37 26.97
CA ILE A 691 -17.26 -8.93 26.76
C ILE A 691 -18.72 -8.54 26.50
N GLY A 692 -19.45 -9.35 25.73
CA GLY A 692 -20.87 -9.11 25.46
C GLY A 692 -21.77 -9.29 26.68
N GLN A 693 -21.45 -10.28 27.54
CA GLN A 693 -22.17 -10.52 28.81
C GLN A 693 -21.88 -9.40 29.81
N ASP A 694 -20.62 -9.05 29.98
CA ASP A 694 -20.18 -8.01 30.90
C ASP A 694 -20.71 -6.62 30.47
N PHE A 695 -20.81 -6.35 29.17
CA PHE A 695 -21.42 -5.13 28.68
C PHE A 695 -22.89 -5.00 29.09
N ALA A 696 -23.63 -6.11 29.15
CA ALA A 696 -25.03 -6.11 29.56
C ALA A 696 -25.21 -6.09 31.09
N GLN A 697 -24.23 -6.57 31.89
CA GLN A 697 -24.35 -6.81 33.31
C GLN A 697 -23.60 -5.81 34.19
N LEU A 698 -22.45 -5.28 33.72
CA LEU A 698 -21.62 -4.39 34.50
C LEU A 698 -22.07 -2.92 34.37
N SER A 699 -21.74 -2.10 35.35
CA SER A 699 -21.83 -0.66 35.21
C SER A 699 -20.82 -0.18 34.13
N LYS A 700 -21.09 0.98 33.49
CA LYS A 700 -20.15 1.61 32.53
C LYS A 700 -18.76 1.75 33.15
N ALA A 701 -18.67 2.13 34.42
CA ALA A 701 -17.38 2.29 35.10
C ALA A 701 -16.65 0.96 35.28
N ASP A 702 -17.31 -0.09 35.74
CA ASP A 702 -16.69 -1.41 35.98
C ASP A 702 -16.30 -2.06 34.64
N PHE A 703 -17.14 -1.88 33.60
CA PHE A 703 -16.81 -2.36 32.25
C PHE A 703 -15.55 -1.70 31.71
N LEU A 704 -15.42 -0.37 31.82
CA LEU A 704 -14.24 0.36 31.35
C LEU A 704 -12.99 0.07 32.20
N VAL A 705 -13.10 -0.19 33.49
CA VAL A 705 -11.97 -0.66 34.31
C VAL A 705 -11.44 -2.00 33.77
N ARG A 706 -12.32 -2.89 33.31
CA ARG A 706 -11.94 -4.21 32.79
C ARG A 706 -11.44 -4.15 31.34
N TYR A 707 -12.18 -3.50 30.46
CA TYR A 707 -11.97 -3.53 29.01
C TYR A 707 -11.45 -2.21 28.40
N GLY A 708 -11.38 -1.14 29.16
CA GLY A 708 -11.09 0.22 28.69
C GLY A 708 -9.75 0.37 27.96
N HIS A 709 -8.77 -0.49 28.26
CA HIS A 709 -7.45 -0.49 27.61
C HIS A 709 -7.48 -0.97 26.15
N LEU A 710 -8.56 -1.64 25.73
CA LEU A 710 -8.67 -2.13 24.35
C LEU A 710 -8.87 -0.97 23.37
N ARG A 711 -8.38 -1.16 22.15
CA ARG A 711 -8.56 -0.26 21.02
C ARG A 711 -8.63 -1.04 19.71
N PRO A 712 -9.38 -0.61 18.71
CA PRO A 712 -9.28 -1.13 17.35
C PRO A 712 -7.86 -0.90 16.81
N GLY A 713 -7.24 -1.93 16.22
CA GLY A 713 -5.83 -1.81 15.83
C GLY A 713 -4.91 -1.72 17.04
N THR A 714 -4.59 -2.87 17.63
CA THR A 714 -3.85 -3.02 18.90
C THR A 714 -2.54 -2.22 18.98
N TYR A 715 -1.87 -2.02 17.83
CA TYR A 715 -0.59 -1.29 17.70
C TYR A 715 -0.76 0.16 17.20
N ASP A 716 -1.99 0.60 16.92
CA ASP A 716 -2.24 1.91 16.33
C ASP A 716 -2.47 2.97 17.41
N ILE A 717 -1.55 3.96 17.47
CA ILE A 717 -1.64 5.09 18.40
C ILE A 717 -2.80 6.05 18.05
N LEU A 718 -3.24 6.08 16.79
CA LEU A 718 -4.32 6.95 16.32
C LEU A 718 -5.70 6.42 16.71
N SER A 719 -5.79 5.13 17.02
CA SER A 719 -7.04 4.51 17.44
C SER A 719 -7.28 4.77 18.92
N PRO A 720 -8.34 5.49 19.30
CA PRO A 720 -8.63 5.76 20.71
C PRO A 720 -8.96 4.48 21.48
N ARG A 721 -8.64 4.46 22.77
CA ARG A 721 -9.01 3.38 23.69
C ARG A 721 -10.50 3.41 23.95
N TYR A 722 -11.06 2.28 24.41
CA TYR A 722 -12.46 2.22 24.84
C TYR A 722 -12.76 3.16 26.02
N ASP A 723 -11.79 3.38 26.94
CA ASP A 723 -11.94 4.34 28.04
C ASP A 723 -11.72 5.81 27.61
N GLU A 724 -11.00 6.06 26.52
CA GLU A 724 -10.81 7.41 25.95
C GLU A 724 -12.05 7.88 25.17
N ALA A 725 -12.74 6.97 24.46
CA ALA A 725 -13.90 7.28 23.63
C ALA A 725 -15.02 6.23 23.77
N PRO A 726 -15.58 6.04 24.98
CA PRO A 726 -16.51 4.92 25.25
C PRO A 726 -17.80 5.00 24.43
N ASP A 727 -18.31 6.21 24.18
CA ASP A 727 -19.56 6.41 23.47
C ASP A 727 -19.40 6.22 21.94
N LEU A 728 -18.17 6.33 21.40
CA LEU A 728 -17.86 5.95 20.03
C LEU A 728 -18.10 4.45 19.78
N TYR A 729 -17.73 3.62 20.74
CA TYR A 729 -17.75 2.16 20.57
C TYR A 729 -19.04 1.52 21.08
N PHE A 730 -19.62 2.00 22.16
CA PHE A 730 -20.72 1.32 22.87
C PHE A 730 -21.98 2.20 22.95
N ASP A 731 -23.13 1.56 22.71
CA ASP A 731 -24.43 2.18 22.93
C ASP A 731 -24.97 1.75 24.32
N TRP A 732 -24.68 2.57 25.31
CA TRP A 732 -25.08 2.31 26.71
C TRP A 732 -26.58 2.39 26.96
N SER A 733 -27.35 3.01 26.06
CA SER A 733 -28.80 3.16 26.18
C SER A 733 -29.58 1.90 25.73
N ASN A 734 -28.94 1.08 24.85
CA ASN A 734 -29.54 -0.11 24.25
C ASN A 734 -28.80 -1.40 24.61
N ALA A 735 -28.17 -1.46 25.77
CA ALA A 735 -27.51 -2.67 26.25
C ALA A 735 -28.55 -3.83 26.34
N ARG A 736 -28.51 -4.72 25.33
CA ARG A 736 -29.39 -5.90 25.31
C ARG A 736 -28.72 -7.02 26.09
N PRO A 737 -29.50 -7.76 26.91
CA PRO A 737 -28.95 -8.95 27.54
C PRO A 737 -28.42 -9.92 26.47
N ALA A 738 -27.25 -10.49 26.70
CA ALA A 738 -26.69 -11.51 25.83
C ALA A 738 -27.67 -12.66 25.60
N SER A 739 -27.90 -12.99 24.34
CA SER A 739 -29.07 -13.76 23.87
C SER A 739 -29.06 -15.24 24.22
N SER A 740 -28.02 -15.81 24.86
CA SER A 740 -28.06 -17.22 25.28
C SER A 740 -27.06 -17.55 26.39
N ALA A 741 -27.44 -18.46 27.28
CA ALA A 741 -26.51 -19.13 28.16
C ALA A 741 -25.42 -19.86 27.31
N PRO A 742 -24.17 -19.94 27.79
CA PRO A 742 -23.13 -20.66 27.03
C PRO A 742 -23.59 -22.09 26.76
N ALA A 743 -23.32 -22.55 25.52
CA ALA A 743 -23.63 -23.91 25.11
C ALA A 743 -22.98 -24.91 26.11
N ARG A 744 -23.73 -25.87 26.56
CA ARG A 744 -23.19 -26.97 27.41
C ARG A 744 -22.84 -28.12 26.47
N PHE A 745 -21.58 -28.47 26.44
CA PHE A 745 -21.10 -29.64 25.72
C PHE A 745 -20.62 -30.71 26.72
N ALA A 746 -20.98 -31.96 26.51
CA ALA A 746 -20.52 -33.10 27.25
C ALA A 746 -20.30 -34.28 26.31
N LEU A 747 -19.16 -34.94 26.44
CA LEU A 747 -18.86 -36.18 25.71
C LEU A 747 -19.67 -37.35 26.28
N SER A 748 -20.16 -38.22 25.42
CA SER A 748 -20.75 -39.49 25.81
C SER A 748 -19.67 -40.47 26.33
N ILE A 749 -20.08 -41.47 27.08
CA ILE A 749 -19.16 -42.52 27.56
C ILE A 749 -18.51 -43.28 26.39
N GLU A 750 -19.23 -43.45 25.31
CA GLU A 750 -18.70 -44.09 24.10
C GLU A 750 -17.62 -43.24 23.43
N GLN A 751 -17.86 -41.94 23.29
CA GLN A 751 -16.85 -41.00 22.78
C GLN A 751 -15.59 -40.96 23.64
N LEU A 752 -15.74 -40.91 24.98
CA LEU A 752 -14.63 -40.94 25.93
C LEU A 752 -13.77 -42.21 25.77
N ARG A 753 -14.43 -43.42 25.66
CA ARG A 753 -13.72 -44.67 25.44
C ARG A 753 -13.03 -44.71 24.07
N ARG A 754 -13.64 -44.16 23.04
CA ARG A 754 -13.04 -44.11 21.71
C ARG A 754 -11.81 -43.21 21.70
N ILE A 755 -11.88 -42.05 22.34
CA ILE A 755 -10.71 -41.16 22.51
C ILE A 755 -9.59 -41.89 23.26
N GLU A 756 -9.89 -42.56 24.39
CA GLU A 756 -8.88 -43.29 25.15
C GLU A 756 -8.19 -44.38 24.32
N GLN A 757 -8.94 -45.09 23.50
CA GLN A 757 -8.42 -46.09 22.60
C GLN A 757 -7.48 -45.45 21.55
N LEU A 758 -7.90 -44.34 20.90
CA LEU A 758 -7.10 -43.61 19.90
C LEU A 758 -5.82 -43.05 20.51
N LEU A 759 -5.87 -42.53 21.73
CA LEU A 759 -4.67 -42.00 22.41
C LEU A 759 -3.62 -43.13 22.61
N LYS A 760 -4.06 -44.34 22.97
CA LYS A 760 -3.17 -45.51 23.11
C LYS A 760 -2.65 -45.97 21.73
N GLU A 761 -3.52 -46.06 20.70
CA GLU A 761 -3.15 -46.44 19.34
C GLU A 761 -2.10 -45.51 18.72
N HIS A 762 -2.22 -44.19 18.99
CA HIS A 762 -1.34 -43.14 18.47
C HIS A 762 -0.17 -42.82 19.41
N GLU A 763 -0.02 -43.48 20.55
CA GLU A 763 1.02 -43.28 21.58
C GLU A 763 1.09 -41.80 22.03
N LEU A 764 -0.06 -41.16 22.22
CA LEU A 764 -0.18 -39.85 22.85
C LEU A 764 -0.20 -40.01 24.36
N ASP A 765 0.78 -39.40 25.02
CA ASP A 765 1.02 -39.56 26.47
C ASP A 765 0.18 -38.58 27.29
N ILE A 766 -1.15 -38.76 27.23
CA ILE A 766 -2.11 -37.96 27.99
C ILE A 766 -3.40 -38.76 28.21
N ASP A 767 -4.07 -38.58 29.33
CA ASP A 767 -5.40 -39.13 29.54
C ASP A 767 -6.49 -38.25 28.89
N VAL A 768 -7.70 -38.83 28.71
CA VAL A 768 -8.80 -38.16 28.00
C VAL A 768 -9.23 -36.87 28.65
N LEU A 769 -9.32 -36.84 30.00
CA LEU A 769 -9.78 -35.64 30.70
C LEU A 769 -8.77 -34.52 30.63
N SER A 770 -7.48 -34.83 30.78
CA SER A 770 -6.37 -33.90 30.62
C SER A 770 -6.28 -33.37 29.20
N LEU A 771 -6.56 -34.18 28.17
CA LEU A 771 -6.61 -33.73 26.77
C LEU A 771 -7.75 -32.74 26.55
N ILE A 772 -8.94 -33.00 27.04
CA ILE A 772 -10.08 -32.08 26.92
C ILE A 772 -9.80 -30.77 27.66
N GLU A 773 -9.19 -30.87 28.88
CA GLU A 773 -8.71 -29.69 29.61
C GLU A 773 -7.69 -28.87 28.75
N PHE A 774 -6.71 -29.56 28.16
CA PHE A 774 -5.72 -28.91 27.28
C PHE A 774 -6.39 -28.20 26.10
N ILE A 775 -7.33 -28.84 25.40
CA ILE A 775 -8.02 -28.26 24.25
C ILE A 775 -8.75 -26.98 24.68
N LYS A 776 -9.53 -27.01 25.75
CA LYS A 776 -10.23 -25.84 26.27
C LYS A 776 -9.25 -24.74 26.70
N ALA A 777 -8.29 -25.09 27.56
CA ALA A 777 -7.34 -24.15 28.11
C ALA A 777 -6.40 -23.54 27.05
N GLY A 778 -6.07 -24.27 25.99
CA GLY A 778 -5.27 -23.76 24.86
C GLY A 778 -6.01 -22.65 24.10
N ILE A 779 -7.29 -22.87 23.81
CA ILE A 779 -8.14 -21.88 23.11
C ILE A 779 -8.38 -20.65 24.01
N GLU A 780 -8.83 -20.85 25.24
CA GLU A 780 -9.06 -19.79 26.23
C GLU A 780 -7.77 -19.02 26.54
N GLY A 781 -6.65 -19.73 26.71
CA GLY A 781 -5.36 -19.18 27.08
C GLY A 781 -4.80 -18.23 26.04
N ARG A 782 -4.98 -18.51 24.76
CA ARG A 782 -4.60 -17.63 23.68
C ARG A 782 -5.30 -16.28 23.77
N GLU A 783 -6.62 -16.27 23.91
CA GLU A 783 -7.43 -15.04 23.98
C GLU A 783 -7.12 -14.26 25.27
N TYR A 784 -7.03 -14.96 26.40
CA TYR A 784 -6.68 -14.34 27.68
C TYR A 784 -5.28 -13.71 27.66
N ALA A 785 -4.29 -14.38 27.10
CA ALA A 785 -2.94 -13.85 27.01
C ALA A 785 -2.89 -12.59 26.15
N LYS A 786 -3.59 -12.57 25.01
CA LYS A 786 -3.73 -11.37 24.19
C LYS A 786 -4.36 -10.23 24.97
N PHE A 787 -5.45 -10.47 25.66
CA PHE A 787 -6.14 -9.50 26.49
C PHE A 787 -5.24 -8.90 27.58
N VAL A 788 -4.39 -9.70 28.21
CA VAL A 788 -3.51 -9.23 29.28
C VAL A 788 -2.33 -8.42 28.75
N PHE A 789 -1.60 -8.92 27.73
CA PHE A 789 -0.41 -8.22 27.27
C PHE A 789 -0.74 -6.92 26.51
N THR A 790 -1.87 -6.86 25.82
CA THR A 790 -2.30 -5.65 25.13
C THR A 790 -2.53 -4.47 26.07
N ARG A 791 -2.77 -4.73 27.37
CA ARG A 791 -2.86 -3.66 28.38
C ARG A 791 -1.52 -2.92 28.55
N SER A 792 -0.41 -3.65 28.63
CA SER A 792 0.94 -3.03 28.73
C SER A 792 1.29 -2.22 27.48
N LEU A 793 0.98 -2.76 26.29
CA LEU A 793 1.19 -2.06 25.03
C LEU A 793 0.32 -0.82 24.91
N SER A 794 -0.95 -0.92 25.28
CA SER A 794 -1.88 0.21 25.22
C SER A 794 -1.47 1.34 26.17
N ASP A 795 -0.98 1.01 27.38
CA ASP A 795 -0.42 1.99 28.31
C ASP A 795 0.84 2.65 27.77
N ALA A 796 1.73 1.88 27.13
CA ALA A 796 2.93 2.40 26.49
C ALA A 796 2.57 3.40 25.37
N LEU A 797 1.58 3.07 24.52
CA LEU A 797 1.10 3.98 23.47
C LEU A 797 0.51 5.27 24.05
N SER A 798 -0.26 5.18 25.15
CA SER A 798 -0.80 6.38 25.80
C SER A 798 0.31 7.27 26.41
N LEU A 799 1.39 6.66 26.94
CA LEU A 799 2.56 7.40 27.42
C LEU A 799 3.39 7.99 26.26
N ILE A 800 3.51 7.30 25.12
CA ILE A 800 4.17 7.84 23.93
C ILE A 800 3.41 9.07 23.42
N LYS A 801 2.08 9.02 23.38
CA LYS A 801 1.24 10.18 23.05
C LYS A 801 1.53 11.36 23.98
N GLN A 802 1.50 11.15 25.31
CA GLN A 802 1.79 12.19 26.29
C GLN A 802 3.23 12.73 26.17
N LEU A 803 4.22 11.87 25.90
CA LEU A 803 5.61 12.28 25.69
C LEU A 803 5.72 13.17 24.45
N GLY A 804 5.02 12.81 23.36
CA GLY A 804 4.96 13.63 22.15
C GLY A 804 4.33 15.01 22.41
N GLU A 805 3.18 15.07 23.07
CA GLU A 805 2.48 16.31 23.43
C GLU A 805 3.37 17.25 24.28
N GLU A 806 4.13 16.72 25.25
CA GLU A 806 5.08 17.51 26.06
C GLU A 806 6.21 18.13 25.24
N HIS A 807 6.54 17.53 24.10
CA HIS A 807 7.59 18.03 23.19
C HIS A 807 7.04 18.71 21.94
N GLY A 808 5.72 19.02 21.91
CA GLY A 808 5.08 19.76 20.83
C GLY A 808 4.78 18.96 19.57
N LEU A 809 4.66 17.63 19.70
CA LEU A 809 4.23 16.72 18.63
C LEU A 809 2.75 16.38 18.79
N SER A 810 2.03 16.33 17.69
CA SER A 810 0.64 15.83 17.67
C SER A 810 0.61 14.29 17.78
N VAL A 811 -0.56 13.72 18.00
CA VAL A 811 -0.72 12.25 17.99
C VAL A 811 -0.45 11.66 16.60
N GLU A 812 -0.80 12.40 15.55
CA GLU A 812 -0.49 12.05 14.16
C GLU A 812 1.02 12.05 13.91
N ASP A 813 1.77 12.98 14.48
CA ASP A 813 3.23 12.97 14.46
C ASP A 813 3.78 11.71 15.14
N CYS A 814 3.23 11.35 16.29
CA CYS A 814 3.67 10.18 17.03
C CYS A 814 3.49 8.86 16.25
N ALA A 815 2.53 8.78 15.33
CA ALA A 815 2.37 7.61 14.45
C ALA A 815 3.59 7.38 13.54
N PHE A 816 4.35 8.43 13.21
CA PHE A 816 5.57 8.34 12.40
C PHE A 816 6.83 8.02 13.21
N LEU A 817 6.78 7.97 14.53
CA LEU A 817 7.92 7.58 15.35
C LEU A 817 8.40 6.15 15.04
N ASN A 818 9.68 5.90 15.26
CA ASN A 818 10.22 4.56 15.40
C ASN A 818 10.46 4.28 16.89
N TYR A 819 10.01 3.14 17.41
CA TYR A 819 10.22 2.76 18.80
C TYR A 819 11.70 2.71 19.21
N ASP A 820 12.60 2.42 18.26
CA ASP A 820 14.06 2.45 18.50
C ASP A 820 14.54 3.81 19.03
N ALA A 821 13.94 4.93 18.58
CA ALA A 821 14.28 6.25 19.08
C ALA A 821 13.97 6.39 20.59
N ILE A 822 12.84 5.85 21.05
CA ILE A 822 12.46 5.86 22.47
C ILE A 822 13.37 4.93 23.27
N ARG A 823 13.72 3.75 22.73
CA ARG A 823 14.66 2.80 23.36
C ARG A 823 16.06 3.41 23.49
N THR A 824 16.51 4.15 22.48
CA THR A 824 17.78 4.88 22.53
C THR A 824 17.79 5.94 23.63
N LEU A 825 16.70 6.71 23.78
CA LEU A 825 16.56 7.71 24.85
C LEU A 825 16.61 7.11 26.27
N TYR A 826 16.25 5.85 26.45
CA TYR A 826 16.40 5.17 27.74
C TYR A 826 17.86 4.90 28.11
N SER A 827 18.72 4.62 27.13
CA SER A 827 20.12 4.20 27.34
C SER A 827 21.16 5.29 27.08
N GLU A 828 20.80 6.35 26.37
CA GLU A 828 21.70 7.43 25.94
C GLU A 828 21.25 8.81 26.42
N SER A 829 22.21 9.71 26.63
CA SER A 829 21.94 11.10 26.99
C SER A 829 21.78 11.95 25.72
N GLY A 830 20.57 12.21 25.30
CA GLY A 830 20.25 13.07 24.15
C GLY A 830 19.11 14.04 24.46
N SER A 831 18.94 15.03 23.60
CA SER A 831 17.76 15.93 23.65
C SER A 831 16.53 15.14 23.21
N VAL A 832 15.61 14.87 24.13
CA VAL A 832 14.38 14.11 23.86
C VAL A 832 13.64 14.70 22.67
N ARG A 833 13.47 16.02 22.62
CA ARG A 833 12.77 16.72 21.55
C ARG A 833 13.44 16.50 20.19
N GLU A 834 14.77 16.62 20.11
CA GLU A 834 15.51 16.48 18.85
C GLU A 834 15.39 15.05 18.31
N VAL A 835 15.60 14.04 19.15
CA VAL A 835 15.47 12.63 18.77
C VAL A 835 14.06 12.30 18.28
N LEU A 836 13.03 12.78 18.96
CA LEU A 836 11.64 12.55 18.54
C LEU A 836 11.32 13.24 17.21
N VAL A 837 11.70 14.53 17.05
CA VAL A 837 11.46 15.30 15.82
C VAL A 837 12.17 14.68 14.63
N GLU A 838 13.43 14.28 14.78
CA GLU A 838 14.19 13.59 13.73
C GLU A 838 13.53 12.24 13.33
N SER A 839 13.13 11.46 14.34
CA SER A 839 12.42 10.19 14.11
C SER A 839 11.12 10.38 13.33
N VAL A 840 10.32 11.42 13.69
CA VAL A 840 9.08 11.77 12.98
C VAL A 840 9.36 12.18 11.53
N ALA A 841 10.34 13.07 11.32
CA ALA A 841 10.68 13.55 9.97
C ALA A 841 11.08 12.38 9.06
N ARG A 842 11.97 11.50 9.52
CA ARG A 842 12.39 10.29 8.81
C ARG A 842 11.22 9.33 8.57
N GLY A 843 10.39 9.12 9.58
CA GLY A 843 9.21 8.25 9.48
C GLY A 843 8.20 8.75 8.45
N ARG A 844 7.96 10.07 8.36
CA ARG A 844 7.09 10.68 7.35
C ARG A 844 7.62 10.46 5.94
N GLU A 845 8.91 10.69 5.71
CA GLU A 845 9.53 10.48 4.40
C GLU A 845 9.43 9.00 3.97
N CYS A 846 9.80 8.08 4.86
CA CYS A 846 9.69 6.64 4.58
C CYS A 846 8.24 6.22 4.32
N HIS A 847 7.28 6.66 5.12
CA HIS A 847 5.88 6.27 4.98
C HIS A 847 5.22 6.87 3.73
N ALA A 848 5.60 8.09 3.31
CA ALA A 848 5.17 8.67 2.05
C ALA A 848 5.56 7.77 0.86
N LEU A 849 6.77 7.21 0.87
CA LEU A 849 7.21 6.23 -0.12
C LEU A 849 6.41 4.93 -0.01
N THR A 850 6.23 4.38 1.22
CA THR A 850 5.45 3.16 1.46
C THR A 850 4.05 3.22 0.84
N ARG A 851 3.38 4.37 0.92
CA ARG A 851 2.02 4.57 0.38
C ARG A 851 1.94 4.41 -1.13
N ASN A 852 3.02 4.72 -1.86
CA ASN A 852 3.08 4.66 -3.32
C ASN A 852 3.60 3.32 -3.85
N LEU A 853 4.09 2.44 -2.97
CA LEU A 853 4.55 1.11 -3.37
C LEU A 853 3.39 0.12 -3.39
N VAL A 854 3.35 -0.70 -4.43
CA VAL A 854 2.42 -1.82 -4.55
C VAL A 854 3.24 -3.07 -4.87
N LEU A 855 3.08 -4.11 -4.05
CA LEU A 855 3.75 -5.40 -4.22
C LEU A 855 2.70 -6.53 -4.12
N PRO A 856 2.95 -7.70 -4.75
CA PRO A 856 2.01 -8.82 -4.68
C PRO A 856 1.94 -9.40 -3.25
N PRO A 857 0.83 -10.03 -2.86
CA PRO A 857 0.69 -10.66 -1.54
C PRO A 857 1.72 -11.75 -1.26
N ILE A 858 2.22 -12.40 -2.32
CA ILE A 858 3.34 -13.36 -2.30
C ILE A 858 4.34 -12.92 -3.36
N ILE A 859 5.60 -12.80 -2.97
CA ILE A 859 6.73 -12.51 -3.88
C ILE A 859 7.56 -13.80 -3.99
N ALA A 860 7.57 -14.42 -5.16
CA ALA A 860 8.33 -15.63 -5.44
C ALA A 860 9.62 -15.36 -6.24
N SER A 861 9.68 -14.23 -6.95
CA SER A 861 10.84 -13.84 -7.75
C SER A 861 11.07 -12.31 -7.72
N PRO A 862 12.31 -11.84 -8.01
CA PRO A 862 12.60 -10.41 -8.12
C PRO A 862 11.78 -9.68 -9.19
N ASP A 863 11.40 -10.37 -10.28
CA ASP A 863 10.66 -9.77 -11.39
C ASP A 863 9.21 -9.42 -11.00
N GLU A 864 8.61 -10.19 -10.09
CA GLU A 864 7.26 -9.95 -9.57
C GLU A 864 7.15 -8.66 -8.75
N VAL A 865 8.28 -8.04 -8.38
CA VAL A 865 8.28 -6.71 -7.76
C VAL A 865 7.82 -5.63 -8.73
N PHE A 866 8.03 -5.82 -10.03
CA PHE A 866 7.74 -4.82 -11.07
C PHE A 866 6.43 -5.08 -11.82
N ALA A 867 6.05 -6.36 -11.97
CA ALA A 867 4.87 -6.74 -12.71
C ALA A 867 4.32 -8.08 -12.20
N PHE A 868 3.02 -8.12 -11.91
CA PHE A 868 2.39 -9.30 -11.32
C PHE A 868 0.87 -9.30 -11.52
N HIS A 869 0.29 -10.50 -11.49
CA HIS A 869 -1.15 -10.67 -11.31
C HIS A 869 -1.50 -10.70 -9.82
N LEU A 870 -2.56 -10.01 -9.44
CA LEU A 870 -3.15 -10.24 -8.12
C LEU A 870 -3.79 -11.63 -8.11
N PRO A 871 -3.43 -12.48 -7.15
CA PRO A 871 -4.08 -13.79 -7.03
C PRO A 871 -5.55 -13.60 -6.70
N PRO A 872 -6.44 -14.48 -7.20
CA PRO A 872 -7.83 -14.47 -6.81
C PRO A 872 -7.94 -14.65 -5.29
N SER A 873 -8.63 -13.75 -4.63
CA SER A 873 -8.93 -13.87 -3.21
C SER A 873 -9.97 -14.95 -2.99
N GLN A 874 -9.76 -15.84 -2.02
CA GLN A 874 -10.74 -16.81 -1.54
C GLN A 874 -11.14 -16.45 -0.11
N PRO A 875 -12.20 -15.64 0.07
CA PRO A 875 -12.66 -15.25 1.39
C PRO A 875 -13.15 -16.44 2.22
N ASN A 876 -13.01 -16.34 3.52
CA ASN A 876 -13.52 -17.34 4.45
C ASN A 876 -14.95 -16.98 4.84
N PHE A 877 -15.92 -17.80 4.46
CA PHE A 877 -17.33 -17.62 4.81
C PHE A 877 -17.61 -18.25 6.17
N ILE A 878 -18.04 -17.44 7.12
CA ILE A 878 -18.28 -17.85 8.49
C ILE A 878 -19.79 -17.96 8.73
N THR A 879 -20.20 -19.02 9.39
CA THR A 879 -21.57 -19.49 9.56
C THR A 879 -22.15 -20.16 8.31
N ARG A 880 -23.35 -20.76 8.46
CA ARG A 880 -24.15 -21.28 7.34
C ARG A 880 -25.45 -20.49 7.18
N LYS A 881 -25.39 -19.18 7.44
CA LYS A 881 -26.53 -18.29 7.37
C LYS A 881 -26.37 -17.31 6.21
N ASN A 882 -27.49 -16.78 5.76
CA ASN A 882 -27.56 -15.79 4.71
C ASN A 882 -28.15 -14.50 5.25
N VAL A 883 -27.66 -13.37 4.79
CA VAL A 883 -28.18 -12.05 5.14
C VAL A 883 -28.17 -11.13 3.93
N THR A 884 -29.25 -10.38 3.76
CA THR A 884 -29.34 -9.33 2.74
C THR A 884 -29.62 -8.00 3.45
N ALA A 885 -28.69 -7.08 3.41
CA ALA A 885 -28.77 -5.82 4.13
C ALA A 885 -28.03 -4.68 3.42
N PRO A 886 -28.35 -3.42 3.72
CA PRO A 886 -27.53 -2.27 3.29
C PRO A 886 -26.11 -2.35 3.85
N VAL A 887 -25.18 -1.69 3.17
CA VAL A 887 -23.77 -1.64 3.55
C VAL A 887 -23.49 -0.44 4.46
N ALA A 888 -22.54 -0.59 5.36
CA ALA A 888 -21.91 0.47 6.15
C ALA A 888 -20.42 0.19 6.33
N SER A 889 -19.65 1.21 6.65
CA SER A 889 -18.21 1.10 6.94
C SER A 889 -17.92 1.58 8.37
N VAL A 890 -16.85 1.11 9.00
CA VAL A 890 -16.45 1.57 10.36
C VAL A 890 -16.15 3.08 10.45
N GLY A 891 -15.98 3.77 9.31
CA GLY A 891 -15.87 5.23 9.26
C GLY A 891 -17.20 5.98 9.28
N ASP A 892 -18.34 5.27 9.14
CA ASP A 892 -19.66 5.88 9.20
C ASP A 892 -20.09 6.07 10.68
N PRO A 893 -21.09 6.92 10.95
CA PRO A 893 -21.61 7.09 12.30
C PRO A 893 -22.09 5.75 12.89
N PRO A 894 -21.65 5.35 14.10
CA PRO A 894 -21.97 4.04 14.69
C PRO A 894 -23.46 3.76 14.86
N GLU A 895 -24.29 4.81 14.96
CA GLU A 895 -25.75 4.69 15.04
C GLU A 895 -26.35 4.09 13.75
N SER A 896 -25.64 4.20 12.63
CA SER A 896 -26.08 3.67 11.34
C SER A 896 -25.86 2.18 11.16
N PHE A 897 -25.15 1.48 12.07
CA PHE A 897 -24.70 0.09 11.86
C PHE A 897 -25.79 -0.96 12.06
N ALA A 898 -26.79 -0.64 12.90
CA ALA A 898 -27.85 -1.59 13.21
C ALA A 898 -28.58 -2.08 11.95
N GLY A 899 -28.67 -3.40 11.79
CA GLY A 899 -29.32 -4.03 10.64
C GLY A 899 -28.53 -3.97 9.32
N ARG A 900 -27.25 -3.56 9.32
CA ARG A 900 -26.41 -3.45 8.12
C ARG A 900 -25.30 -4.48 8.07
N ILE A 901 -24.71 -4.67 6.89
CA ILE A 901 -23.47 -5.40 6.67
C ILE A 901 -22.32 -4.41 6.80
N LEU A 902 -21.48 -4.62 7.82
CA LEU A 902 -20.40 -3.69 8.17
C LEU A 902 -19.08 -4.09 7.52
N PHE A 903 -18.37 -3.13 6.91
CA PHE A 903 -17.06 -3.30 6.36
C PHE A 903 -15.98 -2.89 7.36
N VAL A 904 -15.09 -3.84 7.69
CA VAL A 904 -14.03 -3.70 8.70
C VAL A 904 -12.68 -3.99 8.03
N PRO A 905 -11.61 -3.19 8.27
CA PRO A 905 -10.34 -3.38 7.56
C PRO A 905 -9.64 -4.70 7.90
N SER A 906 -9.76 -5.19 9.14
CA SER A 906 -9.12 -6.43 9.56
C SER A 906 -9.92 -7.17 10.61
N ALA A 907 -9.64 -8.46 10.77
CA ALA A 907 -10.28 -9.32 11.78
C ALA A 907 -9.62 -9.19 13.19
N ASP A 908 -9.15 -7.98 13.55
CA ASP A 908 -8.52 -7.70 14.85
C ASP A 908 -9.56 -7.70 15.99
N PRO A 909 -9.24 -8.30 17.14
CA PRO A 909 -10.12 -8.31 18.31
C PRO A 909 -10.54 -6.92 18.82
N GLY A 910 -9.77 -5.89 18.54
CA GLY A 910 -10.15 -4.52 18.89
C GLY A 910 -11.43 -4.04 18.21
N PHE A 911 -11.93 -4.75 17.19
CA PHE A 911 -13.23 -4.48 16.58
C PHE A 911 -14.40 -5.25 17.23
N ASP A 912 -14.21 -5.98 18.31
CA ASP A 912 -15.29 -6.74 19.00
C ASP A 912 -16.49 -5.88 19.40
N TRP A 913 -16.30 -4.60 19.58
CA TRP A 913 -17.37 -3.65 19.86
C TRP A 913 -18.46 -3.61 18.77
N ILE A 914 -18.17 -3.99 17.52
CA ILE A 914 -19.16 -4.00 16.44
C ILE A 914 -20.31 -4.97 16.74
N PHE A 915 -20.04 -6.06 17.42
CA PHE A 915 -21.05 -7.05 17.82
C PHE A 915 -22.08 -6.50 18.81
N THR A 916 -21.76 -5.39 19.48
CA THR A 916 -22.70 -4.69 20.39
C THR A 916 -23.65 -3.74 19.64
N ARG A 917 -23.40 -3.46 18.35
CA ARG A 917 -24.13 -2.49 17.53
C ARG A 917 -25.26 -3.07 16.70
N GLY A 918 -25.61 -4.36 16.89
CA GLY A 918 -26.74 -5.00 16.21
C GLY A 918 -26.56 -5.15 14.71
N ILE A 919 -25.33 -5.33 14.23
CA ILE A 919 -25.01 -5.56 12.82
C ILE A 919 -25.69 -6.84 12.32
N SER A 920 -26.07 -6.87 11.04
CA SER A 920 -26.64 -8.06 10.41
C SER A 920 -25.60 -9.02 9.85
N GLY A 921 -24.42 -8.52 9.51
CA GLY A 921 -23.27 -9.26 9.00
C GLY A 921 -22.07 -8.36 8.90
N PHE A 922 -20.89 -8.91 8.55
CA PHE A 922 -19.74 -8.07 8.28
C PHE A 922 -18.77 -8.71 7.28
N VAL A 923 -17.91 -7.87 6.68
CA VAL A 923 -16.88 -8.24 5.73
C VAL A 923 -15.56 -7.64 6.18
N THR A 924 -14.49 -8.45 6.23
CA THR A 924 -13.14 -7.95 6.50
C THR A 924 -12.26 -8.02 5.25
N GLN A 925 -11.37 -7.05 5.10
CA GLN A 925 -10.38 -7.05 4.02
C GLN A 925 -9.30 -8.11 4.29
N PHE A 926 -8.77 -8.14 5.53
CA PHE A 926 -7.75 -9.09 5.98
C PHE A 926 -8.24 -9.89 7.17
N GLY A 927 -7.75 -11.12 7.29
CA GLY A 927 -8.06 -12.04 8.36
C GLY A 927 -8.17 -13.47 7.86
N GLY A 928 -7.86 -14.42 8.72
CA GLY A 928 -7.98 -15.85 8.42
C GLY A 928 -9.25 -16.47 9.00
N ALA A 929 -9.58 -17.70 8.55
CA ALA A 929 -10.73 -18.48 9.04
C ALA A 929 -10.72 -18.73 10.55
N ASN A 930 -9.55 -18.67 11.18
CA ASN A 930 -9.35 -18.87 12.62
C ASN A 930 -9.01 -17.55 13.35
N SER A 931 -9.29 -16.41 12.72
CA SER A 931 -9.15 -15.11 13.38
C SER A 931 -10.14 -14.98 14.54
N HIS A 932 -9.85 -14.10 15.48
CA HIS A 932 -10.73 -13.82 16.61
C HIS A 932 -12.16 -13.44 16.14
N MET A 933 -12.26 -12.55 15.15
CA MET A 933 -13.53 -12.09 14.61
C MET A 933 -14.31 -13.22 13.90
N ALA A 934 -13.60 -14.16 13.24
CA ALA A 934 -14.24 -15.33 12.63
C ALA A 934 -14.87 -16.25 13.69
N ILE A 935 -14.13 -16.51 14.78
CA ILE A 935 -14.64 -17.29 15.91
C ILE A 935 -15.87 -16.61 16.54
N ARG A 936 -15.78 -15.30 16.76
CA ARG A 936 -16.89 -14.50 17.31
C ARG A 936 -18.13 -14.50 16.42
N ALA A 937 -17.94 -14.36 15.12
CA ALA A 937 -19.03 -14.46 14.17
C ALA A 937 -19.74 -15.82 14.24
N SER A 938 -18.96 -16.90 14.36
CA SER A 938 -19.49 -18.25 14.51
C SER A 938 -20.26 -18.41 15.81
N GLU A 939 -19.72 -17.95 16.94
CA GLU A 939 -20.36 -18.02 18.26
C GLU A 939 -21.69 -17.25 18.31
N LEU A 940 -21.71 -16.05 17.73
CA LEU A 940 -22.91 -15.18 17.70
C LEU A 940 -23.87 -15.54 16.57
N GLY A 941 -23.48 -16.45 15.66
CA GLY A 941 -24.24 -16.83 14.50
C GLY A 941 -24.48 -15.66 13.52
N ILE A 942 -23.52 -14.74 13.43
CA ILE A 942 -23.56 -13.57 12.52
C ILE A 942 -22.88 -13.95 11.21
N PRO A 943 -23.54 -13.84 10.04
CA PRO A 943 -22.91 -14.09 8.76
C PRO A 943 -21.70 -13.17 8.54
N ALA A 944 -20.56 -13.75 8.19
CA ALA A 944 -19.37 -12.97 7.94
C ALA A 944 -18.54 -13.50 6.77
N VAL A 945 -17.83 -12.59 6.11
CA VAL A 945 -16.87 -12.87 5.04
C VAL A 945 -15.52 -12.32 5.50
N ILE A 946 -14.61 -13.21 5.85
CA ILE A 946 -13.32 -12.86 6.45
C ILE A 946 -12.20 -12.99 5.40
N GLY A 947 -11.36 -11.95 5.27
CA GLY A 947 -10.23 -11.97 4.36
C GLY A 947 -10.65 -11.86 2.89
N ALA A 948 -11.55 -10.94 2.57
CA ALA A 948 -12.02 -10.71 1.20
C ALA A 948 -10.91 -10.30 0.23
N GLY A 949 -9.77 -9.82 0.75
CA GLY A 949 -8.72 -9.22 -0.05
C GLY A 949 -9.09 -7.81 -0.54
N GLU A 950 -8.09 -7.04 -0.96
CA GLU A 950 -8.26 -5.62 -1.28
C GLU A 950 -9.29 -5.40 -2.41
N ALA A 951 -9.18 -6.14 -3.51
CA ALA A 951 -10.03 -5.94 -4.67
C ALA A 951 -11.52 -6.22 -4.41
N MET A 952 -11.85 -7.37 -3.79
CA MET A 952 -13.23 -7.71 -3.47
C MET A 952 -13.81 -6.82 -2.37
N TYR A 953 -13.01 -6.52 -1.35
CA TYR A 953 -13.41 -5.64 -0.26
C TYR A 953 -13.81 -4.25 -0.75
N GLN A 954 -12.98 -3.60 -1.57
CA GLN A 954 -13.27 -2.26 -2.11
C GLN A 954 -14.49 -2.29 -3.03
N ARG A 955 -14.58 -3.31 -3.88
CA ARG A 955 -15.73 -3.50 -4.78
C ARG A 955 -17.05 -3.62 -4.01
N TRP A 956 -17.10 -4.50 -3.02
CA TRP A 956 -18.34 -4.73 -2.26
C TRP A 956 -18.68 -3.57 -1.32
N ARG A 957 -17.66 -2.88 -0.81
CA ARG A 957 -17.84 -1.69 0.03
C ARG A 957 -18.57 -0.55 -0.70
N GLY A 958 -18.38 -0.42 -2.01
CA GLY A 958 -19.06 0.57 -2.83
C GLY A 958 -20.54 0.28 -3.14
N ALA A 959 -21.02 -0.92 -2.82
CA ALA A 959 -22.42 -1.30 -3.04
C ALA A 959 -23.37 -0.64 -2.03
N LYS A 960 -24.61 -0.39 -2.43
CA LYS A 960 -25.65 0.10 -1.51
C LYS A 960 -26.23 -1.03 -0.67
N LYS A 961 -26.32 -2.24 -1.25
CA LYS A 961 -26.93 -3.41 -0.61
C LYS A 961 -26.27 -4.69 -1.08
N LEU A 962 -25.93 -5.59 -0.14
CA LEU A 962 -25.33 -6.89 -0.41
C LEU A 962 -26.18 -8.04 0.14
N CYS A 963 -25.98 -9.21 -0.46
CA CYS A 963 -26.36 -10.49 0.14
C CYS A 963 -25.07 -11.28 0.45
N LEU A 964 -24.83 -11.57 1.72
CA LEU A 964 -23.83 -12.54 2.15
C LEU A 964 -24.50 -13.91 2.23
N ASP A 965 -24.28 -14.75 1.24
CA ASP A 965 -24.71 -16.14 1.25
C ASP A 965 -23.57 -17.04 1.72
N CYS A 966 -23.41 -17.14 3.04
CA CYS A 966 -22.36 -17.97 3.63
C CYS A 966 -22.59 -19.47 3.43
N THR A 967 -23.83 -19.89 3.12
CA THR A 967 -24.14 -21.30 2.83
C THR A 967 -23.55 -21.73 1.49
N SER A 968 -23.74 -20.91 0.46
CA SER A 968 -23.24 -21.15 -0.90
C SER A 968 -21.87 -20.51 -1.16
N GLN A 969 -21.27 -19.91 -0.13
CA GLN A 969 -19.97 -19.20 -0.19
C GLN A 969 -19.93 -18.12 -1.29
N ARG A 970 -20.95 -17.26 -1.32
CA ARG A 970 -21.10 -16.20 -2.33
C ARG A 970 -21.47 -14.86 -1.71
N VAL A 971 -20.97 -13.80 -2.32
CA VAL A 971 -21.42 -12.43 -2.07
C VAL A 971 -22.09 -11.88 -3.33
N LEU A 972 -23.35 -11.45 -3.20
CA LEU A 972 -24.11 -10.92 -4.32
C LEU A 972 -24.33 -9.42 -4.10
N VAL A 973 -23.97 -8.61 -5.08
CA VAL A 973 -24.30 -7.19 -5.12
C VAL A 973 -25.75 -7.06 -5.60
N ILE A 974 -26.61 -6.49 -4.75
CA ILE A 974 -28.03 -6.34 -5.02
C ILE A 974 -28.35 -4.93 -5.55
N ALA A 975 -27.65 -3.91 -5.04
CA ALA A 975 -27.81 -2.52 -5.50
C ALA A 975 -26.56 -1.68 -5.20
#